data_60ab2acdd8b8fa422bd96e9f08d792aa
#
_entry.id   60ab2acdd8b8fa422bd96e9f08d792aa
#
_cell.length_a   1.000
_cell.length_b   1.000
_cell.length_c   1.000
_cell.angle_alpha   90.00
_cell.angle_beta   90.00
_cell.angle_gamma   90.00
#
_symmetry.space_group_name_H-M   'P 1'
#
loop_
_entity.id
_entity.type
_entity.pdbx_description
1 polymer ?
#
loop_
_entity_poly.entity_id
_entity_poly.type
_entity_poly.pdbx_seq_one_letter_code
_entity_poly.pdbx_strand_id
1 'polypeptide(L)'
;MLTGLLIVLLPSMLFARDSNFFPLPNTLKPDVNFWLKVYTEVTTSEGFIHDKEHLNVIYERLSFTPGTDYKARQKAIKQKKKYYQNILLYLAANSSKRLDKARYRHVKALWPAGTSGKEFKKAADRLRFQLGQSDRFKEGLVRSGRWQPYIKEEFNKLGLPNELASLPHVESSFRPDARSHAGAAGLWQFTRPTGRRFMRIDHVVDERLDPFLATRAAGLLLKDNHEITGTWPLALTAYNHGAAGMRRAVKATGGTDIAKIVREYKGRTFGFASRNFYNAFVAAHDIDQRPSTYFGQIERDKPMVIQEVKLPSYYTAQGLMTAFGMKNNIFKSLNPALQPPIWSNTKYVPKGYKLRVPVDMRHAESSTLIATIPRDEKSTKQKPDVSYKVRRGDSLSKIAKRFKVRSSELVAINGLRSQHKIRIGQVLKLPSAAKEQMKGAHPVAQNAIFYTVRKGDRLSVIAEKSAVSEANILALNKLKNKNYLYIGQKLRLRKNPDVLSVAANAKVLDPKEAVKENVLRADPSNYWVAKNGSVEIQSNETLGHFAGWLGLNTTKLRQLNKMSSKAGLAVGQRVMLDFSRVKRAEFERLRLAHHQTLQNNFFKRFSVVATEALILDKGDSVWLIAQQRSVPMWLLRQYNTGVDLNLVGVGTRLIVPTIVKKSK
;
A
#
# COMPACT_ATOMS: atom_id res chain seq x y z
N MET A 1 7.55 62.17 -18.11
CA MET A 1 7.33 60.92 -17.44
C MET A 1 7.88 59.79 -18.29
N LEU A 2 9.09 59.35 -17.99
CA LEU A 2 9.74 58.21 -18.67
C LEU A 2 9.25 56.92 -18.03
N THR A 3 8.51 56.10 -18.75
CA THR A 3 8.16 54.73 -18.39
C THR A 3 9.32 53.82 -18.75
N GLY A 4 10.11 53.41 -17.73
CA GLY A 4 11.18 52.44 -17.86
C GLY A 4 10.64 51.03 -18.13
N LEU A 5 10.99 50.51 -19.29
CA LEU A 5 10.73 49.12 -19.68
C LEU A 5 11.73 48.22 -18.94
N LEU A 6 11.26 47.53 -17.91
CA LEU A 6 12.07 46.56 -17.15
C LEU A 6 12.18 45.27 -17.99
N ILE A 7 13.26 45.16 -18.76
CA ILE A 7 13.63 43.93 -19.46
C ILE A 7 14.13 42.95 -18.37
N VAL A 8 13.28 42.02 -17.96
CA VAL A 8 13.70 40.88 -17.14
C VAL A 8 14.53 39.95 -18.03
N LEU A 9 15.84 40.14 -18.00
CA LEU A 9 16.80 39.16 -18.52
C LEU A 9 16.65 37.88 -17.68
N LEU A 10 15.93 36.87 -18.22
CA LEU A 10 15.99 35.51 -17.72
C LEU A 10 17.45 35.07 -17.83
N PRO A 11 18.10 34.64 -16.73
CA PRO A 11 19.47 34.15 -16.80
C PRO A 11 19.47 32.94 -17.75
N SER A 12 20.31 33.01 -18.79
CA SER A 12 20.65 31.87 -19.62
C SER A 12 21.12 30.76 -18.68
N MET A 13 20.34 29.65 -18.57
CA MET A 13 20.71 28.50 -17.78
C MET A 13 22.02 27.93 -18.32
N LEU A 14 23.13 28.26 -17.65
CA LEU A 14 24.43 27.63 -17.87
C LEU A 14 24.34 26.19 -17.36
N PHE A 15 24.25 25.24 -18.29
CA PHE A 15 24.39 23.83 -17.95
C PHE A 15 25.76 23.59 -17.31
N ALA A 16 25.84 22.65 -16.34
CA ALA A 16 27.11 22.11 -15.87
C ALA A 16 27.93 21.64 -17.09
N ARG A 17 29.27 21.82 -17.03
CA ARG A 17 30.17 21.38 -18.11
C ARG A 17 29.74 20.03 -18.63
N ASP A 18 29.59 19.91 -19.97
CA ASP A 18 29.27 18.63 -20.61
C ASP A 18 30.23 17.55 -20.09
N SER A 19 29.69 16.57 -19.37
CA SER A 19 30.51 15.43 -18.99
C SER A 19 30.85 14.64 -20.25
N ASN A 20 32.08 14.21 -20.39
CA ASN A 20 32.49 13.38 -21.54
C ASN A 20 31.64 12.12 -21.71
N PHE A 21 30.99 11.66 -20.63
CA PHE A 21 30.17 10.45 -20.63
C PHE A 21 28.69 10.69 -20.95
N PHE A 22 28.15 11.88 -20.63
CA PHE A 22 26.73 12.23 -20.77
C PHE A 22 26.57 13.57 -21.51
N PRO A 23 26.89 13.63 -22.82
CA PRO A 23 26.81 14.86 -23.60
C PRO A 23 25.35 15.34 -23.72
N LEU A 24 25.18 16.66 -23.79
CA LEU A 24 23.89 17.29 -24.07
C LEU A 24 23.85 17.87 -25.49
N PRO A 25 23.43 17.09 -26.49
CA PRO A 25 23.26 17.58 -27.86
C PRO A 25 22.29 18.76 -27.91
N ASN A 26 22.58 19.78 -28.74
CA ASN A 26 21.74 20.99 -28.88
C ASN A 26 20.28 20.64 -29.18
N THR A 27 20.04 19.62 -29.99
CA THR A 27 18.70 19.13 -30.35
C THR A 27 17.90 18.57 -29.16
N LEU A 28 18.57 18.17 -28.07
CA LEU A 28 17.92 17.64 -26.84
C LEU A 28 17.78 18.69 -25.73
N LYS A 29 18.45 19.87 -25.85
CA LYS A 29 18.34 20.93 -24.84
C LYS A 29 16.90 21.34 -24.52
N PRO A 30 15.97 21.50 -25.49
CA PRO A 30 14.57 21.83 -25.17
C PRO A 30 13.88 20.76 -24.31
N ASP A 31 14.20 19.48 -24.54
CA ASP A 31 13.62 18.38 -23.78
C ASP A 31 14.19 18.34 -22.35
N VAL A 32 15.48 18.56 -22.18
CA VAL A 32 16.13 18.64 -20.85
C VAL A 32 15.57 19.83 -20.07
N ASN A 33 15.40 21.00 -20.71
CA ASN A 33 14.79 22.18 -20.09
C ASN A 33 13.34 21.89 -19.62
N PHE A 34 12.57 21.13 -20.38
CA PHE A 34 11.25 20.70 -19.94
C PHE A 34 11.33 19.86 -18.67
N TRP A 35 12.27 18.91 -18.57
CA TRP A 35 12.42 18.09 -17.38
C TRP A 35 12.96 18.87 -16.19
N LEU A 36 13.84 19.87 -16.42
CA LEU A 36 14.22 20.83 -15.38
C LEU A 36 12.98 21.50 -14.79
N LYS A 37 12.07 22.04 -15.61
CA LYS A 37 10.81 22.65 -15.16
C LYS A 37 9.92 21.66 -14.38
N VAL A 38 9.81 20.43 -14.85
CA VAL A 38 9.03 19.37 -14.15
C VAL A 38 9.60 19.08 -12.77
N TYR A 39 10.92 19.11 -12.61
CA TYR A 39 11.61 18.78 -11.36
C TYR A 39 11.79 19.97 -10.42
N THR A 40 11.65 21.21 -10.90
CA THR A 40 11.97 22.41 -10.10
C THR A 40 10.81 23.41 -9.96
N GLU A 41 9.92 23.53 -10.96
CA GLU A 41 8.91 24.59 -10.98
C GLU A 41 7.51 24.13 -10.55
N VAL A 42 7.14 22.86 -10.79
CA VAL A 42 5.78 22.35 -10.57
C VAL A 42 5.76 21.18 -9.59
N THR A 43 4.89 21.29 -8.59
CA THR A 43 4.73 20.27 -7.53
C THR A 43 3.81 19.12 -7.96
N THR A 44 3.65 18.10 -7.11
CA THR A 44 2.68 17.00 -7.35
C THR A 44 1.20 17.44 -7.27
N SER A 45 0.92 18.70 -6.94
CA SER A 45 -0.40 19.31 -7.08
C SER A 45 -0.61 20.04 -8.40
N GLU A 46 0.39 20.02 -9.30
CA GLU A 46 0.40 20.73 -10.57
C GLU A 46 0.96 19.86 -11.69
N GLY A 47 0.96 20.40 -12.91
CA GLY A 47 1.62 19.79 -14.05
C GLY A 47 1.40 20.57 -15.34
N PHE A 48 2.03 20.11 -16.42
CA PHE A 48 1.96 20.75 -17.71
C PHE A 48 1.08 19.98 -18.70
N ILE A 49 0.20 20.70 -19.40
CA ILE A 49 -0.38 20.25 -20.68
C ILE A 49 0.62 20.67 -21.76
N HIS A 50 1.19 19.69 -22.46
CA HIS A 50 2.28 19.92 -23.43
C HIS A 50 2.16 19.01 -24.66
N ASP A 51 2.94 19.28 -25.70
CA ASP A 51 3.15 18.36 -26.83
C ASP A 51 4.14 17.25 -26.43
N LYS A 52 3.82 15.97 -26.72
CA LYS A 52 4.67 14.84 -26.31
C LYS A 52 5.94 14.65 -27.15
N GLU A 53 6.05 15.31 -28.31
CA GLU A 53 7.22 15.25 -29.21
C GLU A 53 8.04 16.55 -29.19
N HIS A 54 7.38 17.71 -28.96
CA HIS A 54 7.98 19.01 -28.81
C HIS A 54 7.80 19.50 -27.37
N LEU A 55 8.66 19.04 -26.46
CA LEU A 55 8.47 19.25 -25.01
C LEU A 55 8.53 20.71 -24.59
N ASN A 56 9.23 21.57 -25.36
CA ASN A 56 9.23 23.00 -25.15
C ASN A 56 7.88 23.69 -25.43
N VAL A 57 6.95 23.00 -26.14
CA VAL A 57 5.60 23.50 -26.40
C VAL A 57 4.72 23.12 -25.21
N ILE A 58 4.68 24.01 -24.23
CA ILE A 58 3.85 23.90 -23.03
C ILE A 58 2.63 24.77 -23.20
N TYR A 59 1.45 24.19 -23.30
CA TYR A 59 0.19 24.90 -23.51
C TYR A 59 -0.34 25.56 -22.25
N GLU A 60 -0.22 24.86 -21.10
CA GLU A 60 -0.74 25.34 -19.81
C GLU A 60 -0.05 24.66 -18.63
N ARG A 61 0.20 25.45 -17.56
CA ARG A 61 0.43 24.93 -16.21
C ARG A 61 -0.92 24.76 -15.53
N LEU A 62 -1.29 23.51 -15.19
CA LEU A 62 -2.55 23.17 -14.57
C LEU A 62 -2.32 22.84 -13.09
N SER A 63 -3.00 23.60 -12.22
CA SER A 63 -2.94 23.42 -10.76
C SER A 63 -4.21 22.79 -10.22
N PHE A 64 -4.09 21.98 -9.17
CA PHE A 64 -5.18 21.34 -8.49
C PHE A 64 -5.24 21.80 -7.03
N THR A 65 -6.43 22.16 -6.58
CA THR A 65 -6.66 22.48 -5.17
C THR A 65 -6.26 21.29 -4.28
N PRO A 66 -5.60 21.54 -3.14
CA PRO A 66 -5.31 20.48 -2.17
C PRO A 66 -6.56 19.65 -1.83
N GLY A 67 -6.42 18.33 -1.75
CA GLY A 67 -7.56 17.43 -1.50
C GLY A 67 -8.39 17.05 -2.73
N THR A 68 -8.11 17.62 -3.91
CA THR A 68 -8.79 17.19 -5.15
C THR A 68 -8.54 15.70 -5.40
N ASP A 69 -9.61 14.92 -5.50
CA ASP A 69 -9.50 13.49 -5.72
C ASP A 69 -8.98 13.13 -7.13
N TYR A 70 -8.49 11.90 -7.30
CA TYR A 70 -7.91 11.44 -8.56
C TYR A 70 -8.88 11.55 -9.75
N LYS A 71 -10.17 11.27 -9.56
CA LYS A 71 -11.16 11.30 -10.66
C LYS A 71 -11.43 12.73 -11.11
N ALA A 72 -11.53 13.67 -10.16
CA ALA A 72 -11.68 15.09 -10.45
C ALA A 72 -10.46 15.64 -11.22
N ARG A 73 -9.23 15.29 -10.79
CA ARG A 73 -8.00 15.63 -11.53
C ARG A 73 -8.02 15.08 -12.95
N GLN A 74 -8.37 13.80 -13.14
CA GLN A 74 -8.44 13.21 -14.48
C GLN A 74 -9.51 13.87 -15.37
N LYS A 75 -10.66 14.26 -14.80
CA LYS A 75 -11.71 15.00 -15.52
C LYS A 75 -11.19 16.36 -16.00
N ALA A 76 -10.55 17.12 -15.12
CA ALA A 76 -9.97 18.44 -15.45
C ALA A 76 -8.90 18.32 -16.55
N ILE A 77 -7.97 17.37 -16.41
CA ILE A 77 -6.93 17.09 -17.43
C ILE A 77 -7.58 16.77 -18.78
N LYS A 78 -8.60 15.89 -18.81
CA LYS A 78 -9.30 15.53 -20.05
C LYS A 78 -9.99 16.73 -20.69
N GLN A 79 -10.64 17.59 -19.90
CA GLN A 79 -11.29 18.81 -20.38
C GLN A 79 -10.27 19.79 -20.99
N LYS A 80 -9.14 20.03 -20.30
CA LYS A 80 -8.08 20.92 -20.80
C LYS A 80 -7.41 20.38 -22.06
N LYS A 81 -7.13 19.08 -22.12
CA LYS A 81 -6.63 18.45 -23.35
C LYS A 81 -7.62 18.63 -24.51
N LYS A 82 -8.92 18.45 -24.29
CA LYS A 82 -9.93 18.67 -25.32
C LYS A 82 -10.00 20.14 -25.77
N TYR A 83 -9.87 21.08 -24.83
CA TYR A 83 -9.81 22.51 -25.13
C TYR A 83 -8.64 22.84 -26.08
N TYR A 84 -7.43 22.40 -25.77
CA TYR A 84 -6.25 22.63 -26.62
C TYR A 84 -6.31 21.84 -27.92
N GLN A 85 -6.88 20.63 -27.92
CA GLN A 85 -7.13 19.89 -29.15
C GLN A 85 -7.99 20.67 -30.13
N ASN A 86 -9.07 21.28 -29.67
CA ASN A 86 -9.94 22.08 -30.51
C ASN A 86 -9.23 23.35 -31.07
N ILE A 87 -8.38 23.98 -30.25
CA ILE A 87 -7.56 25.14 -30.72
C ILE A 87 -6.59 24.69 -31.81
N LEU A 88 -5.87 23.58 -31.59
CA LEU A 88 -4.90 23.05 -32.57
C LEU A 88 -5.57 22.64 -33.90
N LEU A 89 -6.75 22.02 -33.84
CA LEU A 89 -7.53 21.69 -35.04
C LEU A 89 -8.02 22.95 -35.76
N TYR A 90 -8.39 24.01 -35.06
CA TYR A 90 -8.70 25.28 -35.65
C TYR A 90 -7.49 25.88 -36.35
N LEU A 91 -6.32 25.89 -35.69
CA LEU A 91 -5.05 26.36 -36.29
C LEU A 91 -4.64 25.49 -37.49
N ALA A 92 -4.92 24.22 -37.48
CA ALA A 92 -4.65 23.32 -38.62
C ALA A 92 -5.41 23.75 -39.88
N ALA A 93 -6.66 24.19 -39.73
CA ALA A 93 -7.50 24.67 -40.83
C ALA A 93 -7.25 26.15 -41.22
N ASN A 94 -6.60 26.93 -40.36
CA ASN A 94 -6.45 28.37 -40.51
C ASN A 94 -4.99 28.84 -40.29
N SER A 95 -3.99 28.01 -40.59
CA SER A 95 -2.58 28.28 -40.29
C SER A 95 -2.02 29.56 -40.99
N SER A 96 -2.51 29.86 -42.19
CA SER A 96 -2.12 31.03 -43.00
C SER A 96 -3.00 32.25 -42.78
N LYS A 97 -4.14 32.13 -42.08
CA LYS A 97 -5.07 33.23 -41.89
C LYS A 97 -4.71 34.11 -40.69
N ARG A 98 -5.22 35.38 -40.74
CA ARG A 98 -5.20 36.25 -39.55
C ARG A 98 -6.10 35.65 -38.46
N LEU A 99 -5.60 35.60 -37.23
CA LEU A 99 -6.31 34.99 -36.09
C LEU A 99 -6.97 36.08 -35.22
N ASP A 100 -8.28 36.07 -35.13
CA ASP A 100 -9.03 37.11 -34.41
C ASP A 100 -8.98 36.93 -32.90
N LYS A 101 -9.04 35.66 -32.40
CA LYS A 101 -9.13 35.38 -30.97
C LYS A 101 -7.75 35.21 -30.32
N ALA A 102 -7.54 35.87 -29.17
CA ALA A 102 -6.27 35.86 -28.42
C ALA A 102 -5.79 34.43 -28.12
N ARG A 103 -6.69 33.52 -27.77
CA ARG A 103 -6.34 32.11 -27.48
C ARG A 103 -5.68 31.38 -28.64
N TYR A 104 -6.07 31.69 -29.89
CA TYR A 104 -5.45 31.06 -31.08
C TYR A 104 -4.08 31.67 -31.34
N ARG A 105 -3.94 33.02 -31.22
CA ARG A 105 -2.65 33.69 -31.32
C ARG A 105 -1.66 33.18 -30.29
N HIS A 106 -2.09 33.06 -29.03
CA HIS A 106 -1.27 32.53 -27.94
C HIS A 106 -0.73 31.12 -28.26
N VAL A 107 -1.60 30.17 -28.61
CA VAL A 107 -1.17 28.80 -28.91
C VAL A 107 -0.30 28.75 -30.17
N LYS A 108 -0.58 29.56 -31.22
CA LYS A 108 0.26 29.65 -32.42
C LYS A 108 1.66 30.14 -32.07
N ALA A 109 1.79 31.12 -31.16
CA ALA A 109 3.07 31.72 -30.77
C ALA A 109 3.98 30.71 -29.97
N LEU A 110 3.44 29.65 -29.44
CA LEU A 110 4.23 28.57 -28.80
C LEU A 110 5.00 27.72 -29.82
N TRP A 111 4.65 27.83 -31.08
CA TRP A 111 5.25 27.09 -32.19
C TRP A 111 6.18 27.98 -33.03
N PRO A 112 7.17 27.36 -33.69
CA PRO A 112 8.01 28.11 -34.62
C PRO A 112 7.20 28.88 -35.68
N ALA A 113 7.69 30.03 -36.09
CA ALA A 113 7.09 30.75 -37.18
C ALA A 113 7.00 29.86 -38.43
N GLY A 114 5.91 29.97 -39.20
CA GLY A 114 5.71 29.13 -40.39
C GLY A 114 5.24 27.69 -40.13
N THR A 115 4.95 27.29 -38.87
CA THR A 115 4.41 25.97 -38.57
C THR A 115 3.18 25.67 -39.42
N SER A 116 3.20 24.56 -40.15
CA SER A 116 2.16 24.17 -41.11
C SER A 116 0.88 23.68 -40.44
N GLY A 117 -0.26 23.81 -41.13
CA GLY A 117 -1.53 23.24 -40.68
C GLY A 117 -1.46 21.69 -40.45
N LYS A 118 -0.66 20.98 -41.25
CA LYS A 118 -0.41 19.55 -41.07
C LYS A 118 0.26 19.25 -39.72
N GLU A 119 1.17 20.10 -39.29
CA GLU A 119 1.86 19.93 -38.00
C GLU A 119 0.92 20.24 -36.83
N PHE A 120 0.09 21.30 -36.90
CA PHE A 120 -0.94 21.55 -35.89
C PHE A 120 -1.95 20.39 -35.77
N LYS A 121 -2.32 19.75 -36.90
CA LYS A 121 -3.19 18.57 -36.89
C LYS A 121 -2.54 17.41 -36.13
N LYS A 122 -1.26 17.14 -36.34
CA LYS A 122 -0.52 16.12 -35.58
C LYS A 122 -0.42 16.50 -34.08
N ALA A 123 -0.17 17.76 -33.76
CA ALA A 123 -0.08 18.27 -32.41
C ALA A 123 -1.38 18.04 -31.61
N ALA A 124 -2.54 18.12 -32.26
CA ALA A 124 -3.83 17.82 -31.62
C ALA A 124 -3.93 16.40 -31.06
N ASP A 125 -3.19 15.43 -31.63
CA ASP A 125 -3.14 14.02 -31.18
C ASP A 125 -1.96 13.76 -30.22
N ARG A 126 -1.06 14.73 -30.04
CA ARG A 126 0.13 14.59 -29.22
C ARG A 126 0.00 15.21 -27.82
N LEU A 127 -1.16 15.77 -27.48
CA LEU A 127 -1.41 16.40 -26.18
C LEU A 127 -1.22 15.43 -25.03
N ARG A 128 -0.33 15.77 -24.11
CA ARG A 128 -0.01 15.01 -22.91
C ARG A 128 -0.12 15.89 -21.67
N PHE A 129 -0.42 15.28 -20.54
CA PHE A 129 -0.26 15.89 -19.21
C PHE A 129 0.94 15.25 -18.52
N GLN A 130 1.88 16.07 -18.07
CA GLN A 130 3.00 15.66 -17.24
C GLN A 130 2.82 16.25 -15.83
N LEU A 131 2.71 15.37 -14.85
CA LEU A 131 2.64 15.75 -13.43
C LEU A 131 3.97 16.35 -12.98
N GLY A 132 3.92 17.43 -12.22
CA GLY A 132 5.09 18.03 -11.59
C GLY A 132 5.69 17.14 -10.50
N GLN A 133 6.95 17.37 -10.17
CA GLN A 133 7.70 16.57 -9.21
C GLN A 133 8.65 17.39 -8.33
N SER A 134 8.55 18.73 -8.31
CA SER A 134 9.52 19.60 -7.63
C SER A 134 9.58 19.32 -6.11
N ASP A 135 8.43 19.10 -5.49
CA ASP A 135 8.34 18.70 -4.09
C ASP A 135 9.06 17.37 -3.81
N ARG A 136 8.79 16.34 -4.62
CA ARG A 136 9.44 15.02 -4.50
C ARG A 136 10.94 15.06 -4.81
N PHE A 137 11.32 15.88 -5.80
CA PHE A 137 12.71 16.01 -6.17
C PHE A 137 13.52 16.69 -5.06
N LYS A 138 12.98 17.78 -4.47
CA LYS A 138 13.57 18.46 -3.32
C LYS A 138 13.77 17.50 -2.15
N GLU A 139 12.74 16.71 -1.79
CA GLU A 139 12.86 15.66 -0.79
C GLU A 139 13.88 14.58 -1.20
N GLY A 140 13.98 14.28 -2.49
CA GLY A 140 14.98 13.36 -3.05
C GLY A 140 16.41 13.86 -2.84
N LEU A 141 16.66 15.17 -3.02
CA LEU A 141 17.95 15.79 -2.73
C LEU A 141 18.35 15.65 -1.25
N VAL A 142 17.41 15.86 -0.32
CA VAL A 142 17.66 15.63 1.11
C VAL A 142 18.04 14.17 1.34
N ARG A 143 17.22 13.22 0.88
CA ARG A 143 17.47 11.78 1.06
C ARG A 143 18.73 11.27 0.38
N SER A 144 19.18 11.92 -0.70
CA SER A 144 20.35 11.47 -1.47
C SER A 144 21.63 11.44 -0.65
N GLY A 145 21.78 12.37 0.31
CA GLY A 145 22.93 12.40 1.21
C GLY A 145 23.16 11.09 1.96
N ARG A 146 22.08 10.36 2.25
CA ARG A 146 22.14 9.08 2.94
C ARG A 146 22.77 7.96 2.09
N TRP A 147 22.62 8.01 0.77
CA TRP A 147 22.97 6.90 -0.12
C TRP A 147 24.03 7.20 -1.14
N GLN A 148 24.13 8.45 -1.62
CA GLN A 148 25.08 8.82 -2.70
C GLN A 148 26.53 8.52 -2.39
N PRO A 149 27.05 8.75 -1.17
CA PRO A 149 28.45 8.41 -0.88
C PRO A 149 28.75 6.93 -1.13
N TYR A 150 27.89 6.04 -0.66
CA TYR A 150 28.03 4.60 -0.90
C TYR A 150 27.84 4.25 -2.40
N ILE A 151 26.89 4.88 -3.07
CA ILE A 151 26.64 4.62 -4.51
C ILE A 151 27.90 4.98 -5.33
N LYS A 152 28.50 6.14 -5.08
CA LYS A 152 29.72 6.58 -5.76
C LYS A 152 30.88 5.64 -5.49
N GLU A 153 31.07 5.24 -4.24
CA GLU A 153 32.12 4.28 -3.85
C GLU A 153 31.95 2.93 -4.58
N GLU A 154 30.75 2.37 -4.58
CA GLU A 154 30.47 1.10 -5.25
C GLU A 154 30.60 1.21 -6.78
N PHE A 155 30.19 2.33 -7.38
CA PHE A 155 30.34 2.57 -8.82
C PHE A 155 31.80 2.76 -9.21
N ASN A 156 32.59 3.44 -8.42
CA ASN A 156 34.04 3.55 -8.63
C ASN A 156 34.72 2.17 -8.61
N LYS A 157 34.35 1.28 -7.67
CA LYS A 157 34.84 -0.12 -7.62
C LYS A 157 34.47 -0.92 -8.90
N LEU A 158 33.37 -0.56 -9.56
CA LEU A 158 32.91 -1.19 -10.79
C LEU A 158 33.44 -0.52 -12.07
N GLY A 159 34.17 0.60 -11.94
CA GLY A 159 34.67 1.40 -13.07
C GLY A 159 33.57 2.17 -13.81
N LEU A 160 32.54 2.61 -13.10
CA LEU A 160 31.39 3.32 -13.66
C LEU A 160 31.49 4.85 -13.45
N PRO A 161 30.93 5.67 -14.36
CA PRO A 161 30.84 7.11 -14.16
C PRO A 161 30.07 7.50 -12.91
N ASN A 162 30.60 8.45 -12.14
CA ASN A 162 29.99 8.92 -10.90
C ASN A 162 28.67 9.67 -11.11
N GLU A 163 28.45 10.22 -12.29
CA GLU A 163 27.20 10.89 -12.69
C GLU A 163 25.99 9.96 -12.55
N LEU A 164 26.20 8.65 -12.77
CA LEU A 164 25.16 7.63 -12.61
C LEU A 164 24.59 7.55 -11.19
N ALA A 165 25.29 8.10 -10.18
CA ALA A 165 24.78 8.20 -8.81
C ALA A 165 23.56 9.12 -8.68
N SER A 166 23.25 9.91 -9.71
CA SER A 166 22.02 10.73 -9.77
C SER A 166 20.79 9.99 -10.31
N LEU A 167 20.96 8.76 -10.86
CA LEU A 167 19.85 7.99 -11.45
C LEU A 167 18.69 7.70 -10.47
N PRO A 168 18.89 7.46 -9.18
CA PRO A 168 17.80 7.26 -8.23
C PRO A 168 16.86 8.46 -8.07
N HIS A 169 17.26 9.68 -8.45
CA HIS A 169 16.32 10.80 -8.53
C HIS A 169 15.18 10.53 -9.53
N VAL A 170 15.52 9.98 -10.69
CA VAL A 170 14.56 9.65 -11.76
C VAL A 170 13.72 8.43 -11.39
N GLU A 171 14.33 7.42 -10.78
CA GLU A 171 13.69 6.13 -10.51
C GLU A 171 12.76 6.17 -9.29
N SER A 172 13.18 6.76 -8.19
CA SER A 172 12.46 6.67 -6.91
C SER A 172 12.49 7.93 -6.05
N SER A 173 13.14 9.00 -6.50
CA SER A 173 13.53 10.14 -5.67
C SER A 173 14.24 9.69 -4.38
N PHE A 174 15.18 8.76 -4.51
CA PHE A 174 15.96 8.16 -3.42
C PHE A 174 15.11 7.46 -2.33
N ARG A 175 14.00 6.83 -2.70
CA ARG A 175 13.14 6.07 -1.77
C ARG A 175 13.40 4.57 -1.85
N PRO A 176 14.03 3.96 -0.81
CA PRO A 176 14.29 2.51 -0.80
C PRO A 176 13.01 1.66 -0.72
N ASP A 177 11.93 2.21 -0.19
CA ASP A 177 10.63 1.56 -0.05
C ASP A 177 9.71 1.72 -1.28
N ALA A 178 10.13 2.46 -2.29
CA ALA A 178 9.32 2.75 -3.46
C ALA A 178 8.87 1.49 -4.19
N ARG A 179 7.59 1.47 -4.60
CA ARG A 179 7.00 0.39 -5.40
C ARG A 179 6.13 0.97 -6.50
N SER A 180 6.36 0.54 -7.74
CA SER A 180 5.56 0.96 -8.88
C SER A 180 4.35 0.05 -9.10
N HIS A 181 3.32 0.54 -9.80
CA HIS A 181 2.18 -0.27 -10.25
C HIS A 181 2.61 -1.45 -11.16
N ALA A 182 3.71 -1.30 -11.89
CA ALA A 182 4.28 -2.35 -12.73
C ALA A 182 5.10 -3.40 -11.95
N GLY A 183 5.21 -3.25 -10.61
CA GLY A 183 5.91 -4.18 -9.75
C GLY A 183 7.42 -3.97 -9.65
N ALA A 184 7.93 -2.83 -10.13
CA ALA A 184 9.29 -2.40 -9.82
C ALA A 184 9.40 -1.97 -8.35
N ALA A 185 10.58 -2.11 -7.74
CA ALA A 185 10.75 -1.86 -6.31
C ALA A 185 12.16 -1.36 -5.96
N GLY A 186 12.21 -0.58 -4.86
CA GLY A 186 13.44 -0.11 -4.23
C GLY A 186 13.99 1.17 -4.84
N LEU A 187 15.15 1.57 -4.35
CA LEU A 187 15.89 2.76 -4.77
C LEU A 187 16.07 2.83 -6.29
N TRP A 188 16.37 1.67 -6.89
CA TRP A 188 16.73 1.48 -8.29
C TRP A 188 15.59 0.94 -9.18
N GLN A 189 14.37 0.83 -8.65
CA GLN A 189 13.17 0.38 -9.35
C GLN A 189 13.35 -0.90 -10.21
N PHE A 190 14.07 -1.88 -9.69
CA PHE A 190 14.19 -3.16 -10.37
C PHE A 190 12.85 -3.87 -10.52
N THR A 191 12.55 -4.35 -11.73
CA THR A 191 11.49 -5.36 -11.92
C THR A 191 11.93 -6.71 -11.35
N ARG A 192 10.99 -7.60 -10.98
CA ARG A 192 11.34 -8.94 -10.48
C ARG A 192 12.19 -9.76 -11.47
N PRO A 193 11.87 -9.82 -12.78
CA PRO A 193 12.68 -10.58 -13.73
C PRO A 193 14.13 -10.05 -13.84
N THR A 194 14.29 -8.74 -13.95
CA THR A 194 15.63 -8.12 -14.06
C THR A 194 16.41 -8.29 -12.76
N GLY A 195 15.77 -8.00 -11.62
CA GLY A 195 16.42 -8.08 -10.31
C GLY A 195 16.91 -9.49 -9.95
N ARG A 196 16.18 -10.55 -10.36
CA ARG A 196 16.57 -11.94 -10.09
C ARG A 196 17.87 -12.39 -10.78
N ARG A 197 18.37 -11.62 -11.73
CA ARG A 197 19.68 -11.85 -12.34
C ARG A 197 20.83 -11.57 -11.37
N PHE A 198 20.60 -10.70 -10.38
CA PHE A 198 21.63 -10.14 -9.52
C PHE A 198 21.33 -10.29 -8.02
N MET A 199 20.06 -10.50 -7.65
CA MET A 199 19.58 -10.40 -6.27
C MET A 199 18.61 -11.53 -5.93
N ARG A 200 18.55 -11.87 -4.64
CA ARG A 200 17.53 -12.75 -4.10
C ARG A 200 16.19 -12.03 -4.02
N ILE A 201 15.17 -12.60 -4.67
CA ILE A 201 13.80 -12.04 -4.68
C ILE A 201 12.82 -13.18 -4.49
N ASP A 202 12.45 -13.44 -3.25
CA ASP A 202 11.45 -14.43 -2.88
C ASP A 202 10.40 -13.82 -1.91
N HIS A 203 9.61 -14.65 -1.22
CA HIS A 203 8.59 -14.20 -0.27
C HIS A 203 9.13 -13.93 1.13
N VAL A 204 10.38 -14.29 1.40
CA VAL A 204 11.08 -14.08 2.67
C VAL A 204 12.01 -12.87 2.61
N VAL A 205 12.71 -12.71 1.46
CA VAL A 205 13.66 -11.62 1.21
C VAL A 205 13.42 -11.05 -0.17
N ASP A 206 13.35 -9.73 -0.28
CA ASP A 206 13.31 -8.99 -1.54
C ASP A 206 14.43 -7.95 -1.54
N GLU A 207 15.61 -8.35 -2.02
CA GLU A 207 16.84 -7.52 -1.98
C GLU A 207 16.77 -6.29 -2.88
N ARG A 208 15.75 -6.14 -3.72
CA ARG A 208 15.49 -4.89 -4.44
C ARG A 208 15.20 -3.71 -3.51
N LEU A 209 14.73 -4.00 -2.29
CA LEU A 209 14.45 -3.01 -1.26
C LEU A 209 15.69 -2.67 -0.42
N ASP A 210 16.74 -3.46 -0.56
CA ASP A 210 18.03 -3.21 0.09
C ASP A 210 18.86 -2.22 -0.73
N PRO A 211 19.10 -0.99 -0.27
CA PRO A 211 19.80 0.02 -1.06
C PRO A 211 21.22 -0.38 -1.45
N PHE A 212 21.90 -1.12 -0.60
CA PHE A 212 23.30 -1.52 -0.81
C PHE A 212 23.40 -2.62 -1.89
N LEU A 213 22.64 -3.70 -1.73
CA LEU A 213 22.63 -4.80 -2.69
C LEU A 213 22.04 -4.38 -4.04
N ALA A 214 21.00 -3.55 -3.99
CA ALA A 214 20.38 -3.01 -5.21
C ALA A 214 21.31 -2.04 -5.95
N THR A 215 22.17 -1.28 -5.25
CA THR A 215 23.20 -0.42 -5.86
C THR A 215 24.19 -1.24 -6.65
N ARG A 216 24.77 -2.29 -6.03
CA ARG A 216 25.69 -3.19 -6.74
C ARG A 216 25.03 -3.83 -7.97
N ALA A 217 23.78 -4.29 -7.82
CA ALA A 217 23.02 -4.86 -8.91
C ALA A 217 22.76 -3.86 -10.05
N ALA A 218 22.50 -2.58 -9.72
CA ALA A 218 22.30 -1.53 -10.70
C ALA A 218 23.61 -1.21 -11.45
N GLY A 219 24.72 -1.16 -10.74
CA GLY A 219 26.04 -0.98 -11.36
C GLY A 219 26.35 -2.10 -12.35
N LEU A 220 26.15 -3.36 -11.96
CA LEU A 220 26.36 -4.51 -12.86
C LEU A 220 25.43 -4.46 -14.09
N LEU A 221 24.14 -4.11 -13.91
CA LEU A 221 23.21 -3.96 -15.03
C LEU A 221 23.62 -2.83 -15.98
N LEU A 222 24.07 -1.68 -15.45
CA LEU A 222 24.55 -0.54 -16.24
C LEU A 222 25.82 -0.92 -17.02
N LYS A 223 26.74 -1.66 -16.39
CA LYS A 223 27.94 -2.19 -17.06
C LYS A 223 27.58 -3.15 -18.20
N ASP A 224 26.72 -4.16 -17.95
CA ASP A 224 26.21 -5.06 -18.98
C ASP A 224 25.57 -4.27 -20.14
N ASN A 225 24.76 -3.23 -19.81
CA ASN A 225 24.13 -2.41 -20.84
C ASN A 225 25.15 -1.62 -21.65
N HIS A 226 26.20 -1.09 -21.04
CA HIS A 226 27.26 -0.36 -21.70
C HIS A 226 28.06 -1.26 -22.67
N GLU A 227 28.43 -2.44 -22.21
CA GLU A 227 29.10 -3.46 -23.06
C GLU A 227 28.25 -3.83 -24.30
N ILE A 228 26.91 -3.86 -24.14
CA ILE A 228 25.99 -4.21 -25.22
C ILE A 228 25.73 -3.04 -26.18
N THR A 229 25.73 -1.79 -25.69
CA THR A 229 25.28 -0.62 -26.46
C THR A 229 26.39 0.34 -26.86
N GLY A 230 27.57 0.22 -26.29
CA GLY A 230 28.81 0.93 -26.65
C GLY A 230 28.91 2.36 -26.12
N THR A 231 27.83 2.97 -25.63
CA THR A 231 27.84 4.33 -25.06
C THR A 231 27.01 4.47 -23.80
N TRP A 232 27.41 5.37 -22.90
CA TRP A 232 26.67 5.60 -21.64
C TRP A 232 25.25 6.15 -21.84
N PRO A 233 24.97 7.09 -22.79
CA PRO A 233 23.60 7.50 -23.09
C PRO A 233 22.68 6.35 -23.47
N LEU A 234 23.19 5.41 -24.27
CA LEU A 234 22.44 4.22 -24.66
C LEU A 234 22.32 3.19 -23.54
N ALA A 235 23.38 2.98 -22.76
CA ALA A 235 23.38 2.09 -21.60
C ALA A 235 22.34 2.55 -20.55
N LEU A 236 22.28 3.85 -20.29
CA LEU A 236 21.29 4.47 -19.40
C LEU A 236 19.88 4.30 -19.97
N THR A 237 19.68 4.60 -21.27
CA THR A 237 18.35 4.42 -21.91
C THR A 237 17.94 2.94 -21.90
N ALA A 238 18.90 2.01 -22.04
CA ALA A 238 18.66 0.57 -21.95
C ALA A 238 18.24 0.11 -20.55
N TYR A 239 18.61 0.83 -19.48
CA TYR A 239 18.14 0.55 -18.14
C TYR A 239 16.60 0.58 -18.04
N ASN A 240 15.96 1.54 -18.71
CA ASN A 240 14.50 1.65 -18.80
C ASN A 240 13.91 0.78 -19.93
N HIS A 241 14.50 0.83 -21.14
CA HIS A 241 13.94 0.22 -22.36
C HIS A 241 14.35 -1.23 -22.58
N GLY A 242 15.44 -1.64 -21.94
CA GLY A 242 16.09 -2.94 -22.13
C GLY A 242 17.12 -2.92 -23.28
N ALA A 243 18.28 -3.56 -23.07
CA ALA A 243 19.41 -3.59 -24.01
C ALA A 243 19.03 -4.12 -25.39
N ALA A 244 18.20 -5.18 -25.48
CA ALA A 244 17.72 -5.70 -26.74
C ALA A 244 16.88 -4.68 -27.54
N GLY A 245 16.12 -3.84 -26.84
CA GLY A 245 15.36 -2.73 -27.43
C GLY A 245 16.29 -1.66 -28.01
N MET A 246 17.33 -1.31 -27.28
CA MET A 246 18.32 -0.32 -27.72
C MET A 246 19.15 -0.83 -28.90
N ARG A 247 19.54 -2.10 -28.94
CA ARG A 247 20.20 -2.68 -30.15
C ARG A 247 19.33 -2.55 -31.40
N ARG A 248 18.01 -2.76 -31.28
CA ARG A 248 17.09 -2.53 -32.40
C ARG A 248 17.02 -1.06 -32.80
N ALA A 249 17.07 -0.14 -31.84
CA ALA A 249 17.09 1.29 -32.10
C ALA A 249 18.36 1.70 -32.88
N VAL A 250 19.53 1.28 -32.41
CA VAL A 250 20.83 1.50 -33.08
C VAL A 250 20.79 0.99 -34.51
N LYS A 251 20.31 -0.25 -34.74
CA LYS A 251 20.18 -0.82 -36.09
C LYS A 251 19.21 0.00 -36.96
N ALA A 252 18.09 0.43 -36.43
CA ALA A 252 17.07 1.17 -37.18
C ALA A 252 17.46 2.60 -37.54
N THR A 253 18.30 3.24 -36.73
CA THR A 253 18.76 4.63 -36.95
C THR A 253 20.15 4.71 -37.58
N GLY A 254 20.83 3.57 -37.75
CA GLY A 254 22.14 3.48 -38.37
C GLY A 254 23.30 3.98 -37.52
N GLY A 255 23.15 4.03 -36.15
CA GLY A 255 24.23 4.50 -35.28
C GLY A 255 23.85 4.64 -33.82
N THR A 256 24.83 5.03 -33.02
CA THR A 256 24.75 5.15 -31.55
C THR A 256 24.43 6.55 -31.06
N ASP A 257 24.11 7.50 -31.95
CA ASP A 257 23.72 8.85 -31.57
C ASP A 257 22.39 8.84 -30.83
N ILE A 258 22.44 9.19 -29.55
CA ILE A 258 21.24 9.26 -28.67
C ILE A 258 20.22 10.28 -29.17
N ALA A 259 20.66 11.44 -29.72
CA ALA A 259 19.76 12.46 -30.22
C ALA A 259 18.96 11.95 -31.44
N LYS A 260 19.64 11.30 -32.37
CA LYS A 260 19.01 10.66 -33.54
C LYS A 260 18.01 9.59 -33.10
N ILE A 261 18.38 8.73 -32.15
CA ILE A 261 17.49 7.68 -31.62
C ILE A 261 16.25 8.29 -30.96
N VAL A 262 16.42 9.30 -30.11
CA VAL A 262 15.31 10.01 -29.46
C VAL A 262 14.35 10.63 -30.49
N ARG A 263 14.85 11.19 -31.57
CA ARG A 263 14.02 11.88 -32.57
C ARG A 263 13.39 10.91 -33.61
N GLU A 264 14.12 9.93 -34.07
CA GLU A 264 13.75 9.15 -35.26
C GLU A 264 13.22 7.74 -34.94
N TYR A 265 13.67 7.11 -33.85
CA TYR A 265 13.28 5.72 -33.61
C TYR A 265 11.79 5.59 -33.24
N LYS A 266 11.06 4.79 -34.03
CA LYS A 266 9.60 4.56 -33.90
C LYS A 266 9.23 3.17 -33.36
N GLY A 267 10.10 2.55 -32.57
CA GLY A 267 9.84 1.23 -31.99
C GLY A 267 8.56 1.21 -31.14
N ARG A 268 7.73 0.18 -31.32
CA ARG A 268 6.40 0.06 -30.65
C ARG A 268 6.45 0.24 -29.15
N THR A 269 7.51 -0.22 -28.50
CA THR A 269 7.70 -0.13 -27.05
C THR A 269 8.56 1.06 -26.62
N PHE A 270 9.16 1.80 -27.59
CA PHE A 270 9.94 2.99 -27.33
C PHE A 270 9.01 4.21 -27.19
N GLY A 271 8.19 4.19 -26.13
CA GLY A 271 7.21 5.23 -25.86
C GLY A 271 7.81 6.47 -25.17
N PHE A 272 6.93 7.35 -24.67
CA PHE A 272 7.32 8.62 -24.05
C PHE A 272 8.35 8.45 -22.92
N ALA A 273 8.18 7.49 -22.01
CA ALA A 273 9.10 7.27 -20.90
C ALA A 273 10.51 6.91 -21.38
N SER A 274 10.64 5.92 -22.27
CA SER A 274 11.96 5.49 -22.77
C SER A 274 12.64 6.55 -23.64
N ARG A 275 11.87 7.27 -24.45
CA ARG A 275 12.35 8.39 -25.30
C ARG A 275 12.93 9.51 -24.48
N ASN A 276 12.36 9.80 -23.32
CA ASN A 276 12.75 10.90 -22.46
C ASN A 276 13.64 10.51 -21.29
N PHE A 277 14.00 9.23 -21.16
CA PHE A 277 14.72 8.74 -20.00
C PHE A 277 16.10 9.39 -19.83
N TYR A 278 16.83 9.50 -20.95
CA TYR A 278 18.11 10.19 -20.99
C TYR A 278 17.96 11.68 -20.64
N ASN A 279 17.00 12.37 -21.25
CA ASN A 279 16.77 13.80 -21.01
C ASN A 279 16.39 14.09 -19.54
N ALA A 280 15.55 13.23 -18.96
CA ALA A 280 15.16 13.30 -17.56
C ALA A 280 16.35 13.07 -16.62
N PHE A 281 17.25 12.13 -16.96
CA PHE A 281 18.48 11.90 -16.21
C PHE A 281 19.43 13.10 -16.27
N VAL A 282 19.68 13.66 -17.46
CA VAL A 282 20.56 14.84 -17.61
C VAL A 282 20.03 16.01 -16.78
N ALA A 283 18.73 16.27 -16.81
CA ALA A 283 18.10 17.28 -15.98
C ALA A 283 18.26 16.98 -14.47
N ALA A 284 18.04 15.73 -14.06
CA ALA A 284 18.19 15.33 -12.67
C ALA A 284 19.63 15.43 -12.17
N HIS A 285 20.59 15.06 -13.01
CA HIS A 285 22.01 15.20 -12.71
C HIS A 285 22.43 16.66 -12.56
N ASP A 286 22.00 17.54 -13.46
CA ASP A 286 22.29 18.97 -13.37
C ASP A 286 21.76 19.59 -12.08
N ILE A 287 20.53 19.27 -11.68
CA ILE A 287 19.94 19.74 -10.41
C ILE A 287 20.73 19.19 -9.21
N ASP A 288 21.11 17.91 -9.25
CA ASP A 288 21.85 17.26 -8.16
C ASP A 288 23.24 17.85 -7.94
N GLN A 289 23.90 18.31 -9.02
CA GLN A 289 25.21 18.99 -8.95
C GLN A 289 25.09 20.45 -8.47
N ARG A 290 23.98 21.12 -8.75
CA ARG A 290 23.76 22.55 -8.47
C ARG A 290 22.43 22.78 -7.73
N PRO A 291 22.16 22.10 -6.60
CA PRO A 291 20.87 22.17 -5.94
C PRO A 291 20.49 23.56 -5.47
N SER A 292 21.48 24.37 -5.06
CA SER A 292 21.26 25.74 -4.59
C SER A 292 20.70 26.67 -5.68
N THR A 293 21.06 26.43 -6.94
CA THR A 293 20.51 27.19 -8.08
C THR A 293 19.00 27.04 -8.23
N TYR A 294 18.47 25.86 -7.86
CA TYR A 294 17.07 25.50 -8.10
C TYR A 294 16.20 25.55 -6.85
N PHE A 295 16.75 25.26 -5.69
CA PHE A 295 15.98 25.08 -4.45
C PHE A 295 16.51 25.89 -3.26
N GLY A 296 17.51 26.75 -3.47
CA GLY A 296 18.22 27.38 -2.38
C GLY A 296 19.07 26.36 -1.60
N GLN A 297 19.39 26.68 -0.37
CA GLN A 297 20.19 25.82 0.49
C GLN A 297 19.44 24.52 0.79
N ILE A 298 20.08 23.37 0.53
CA ILE A 298 19.56 22.02 0.81
C ILE A 298 20.50 21.35 1.80
N GLU A 299 19.99 21.06 2.98
CA GLU A 299 20.67 20.18 3.92
C GLU A 299 20.39 18.72 3.57
N ARG A 300 21.42 17.97 3.19
CA ARG A 300 21.29 16.55 2.85
C ARG A 300 21.38 15.69 4.10
N ASP A 301 20.62 14.59 4.14
CA ASP A 301 20.73 13.58 5.19
C ASP A 301 22.20 13.12 5.35
N LYS A 302 22.60 12.86 6.59
CA LYS A 302 23.93 12.27 6.85
C LYS A 302 24.05 10.88 6.21
N PRO A 303 25.23 10.49 5.73
CA PRO A 303 25.48 9.17 5.19
C PRO A 303 25.05 8.07 6.17
N MET A 304 24.48 7.00 5.65
CA MET A 304 24.12 5.85 6.47
C MET A 304 25.37 5.04 6.79
N VAL A 305 25.76 5.05 8.04
CA VAL A 305 26.88 4.26 8.55
C VAL A 305 26.30 3.01 9.23
N ILE A 306 26.65 1.83 8.70
CA ILE A 306 26.14 0.54 9.16
C ILE A 306 27.25 -0.50 9.22
N GLN A 307 27.05 -1.51 10.08
CA GLN A 307 27.85 -2.72 10.08
C GLN A 307 27.03 -3.87 9.46
N GLU A 308 27.67 -4.68 8.61
CA GLU A 308 27.07 -5.91 8.08
C GLU A 308 27.48 -7.12 8.91
N VAL A 309 26.50 -7.93 9.32
CA VAL A 309 26.69 -9.17 10.05
C VAL A 309 26.11 -10.32 9.25
N LYS A 310 26.93 -11.24 8.74
CA LYS A 310 26.49 -12.42 8.01
C LYS A 310 25.97 -13.48 9.00
N LEU A 311 24.65 -13.79 8.94
CA LEU A 311 24.03 -14.71 9.88
C LEU A 311 24.48 -16.17 9.65
N PRO A 312 25.00 -16.87 10.68
CA PRO A 312 25.49 -18.25 10.54
C PRO A 312 24.37 -19.29 10.54
N SER A 313 23.14 -18.92 10.95
CA SER A 313 21.99 -19.82 11.04
C SER A 313 20.68 -19.07 10.69
N TYR A 314 19.55 -19.68 10.97
CA TYR A 314 18.21 -19.07 10.85
C TYR A 314 17.80 -18.52 12.23
N TYR A 315 17.28 -17.29 12.26
CA TYR A 315 16.90 -16.61 13.51
C TYR A 315 15.53 -15.98 13.39
N THR A 316 14.80 -15.86 14.49
CA THR A 316 13.62 -14.98 14.51
C THR A 316 14.05 -13.53 14.44
N ALA A 317 13.17 -12.66 13.94
CA ALA A 317 13.44 -11.22 13.98
C ALA A 317 13.51 -10.71 15.44
N GLN A 318 12.72 -11.29 16.33
CA GLN A 318 12.70 -10.90 17.75
C GLN A 318 14.03 -11.24 18.43
N GLY A 319 14.54 -12.46 18.26
CA GLY A 319 15.84 -12.85 18.84
C GLY A 319 17.00 -11.96 18.37
N LEU A 320 17.01 -11.61 17.06
CA LEU A 320 17.99 -10.66 16.52
C LEU A 320 17.82 -9.25 17.11
N MET A 321 16.58 -8.74 17.18
CA MET A 321 16.33 -7.41 17.78
C MET A 321 16.78 -7.34 19.24
N THR A 322 16.50 -8.38 20.02
CA THR A 322 16.91 -8.48 21.43
C THR A 322 18.43 -8.55 21.56
N ALA A 323 19.09 -9.44 20.82
CA ALA A 323 20.53 -9.62 20.89
C ALA A 323 21.31 -8.35 20.51
N PHE A 324 20.84 -7.63 19.50
CA PHE A 324 21.45 -6.37 19.06
C PHE A 324 20.81 -5.11 19.68
N GLY A 325 19.97 -5.21 20.71
CA GLY A 325 19.34 -4.08 21.39
C GLY A 325 18.52 -3.15 20.47
N MET A 326 18.04 -3.63 19.32
CA MET A 326 17.40 -2.80 18.30
C MET A 326 15.89 -2.69 18.49
N LYS A 327 15.37 -1.46 18.45
CA LYS A 327 13.91 -1.23 18.33
C LYS A 327 13.40 -1.69 16.97
N ASN A 328 12.15 -2.16 16.90
CA ASN A 328 11.53 -2.74 15.70
C ASN A 328 11.56 -1.78 14.47
N ASN A 329 11.33 -0.49 14.67
CA ASN A 329 11.40 0.51 13.61
C ASN A 329 12.83 0.66 13.04
N ILE A 330 13.85 0.67 13.89
CA ILE A 330 15.26 0.74 13.48
C ILE A 330 15.64 -0.54 12.73
N PHE A 331 15.32 -1.71 13.31
CA PHE A 331 15.61 -3.00 12.68
C PHE A 331 14.99 -3.09 11.26
N LYS A 332 13.73 -2.68 11.10
CA LYS A 332 13.04 -2.65 9.79
C LYS A 332 13.66 -1.66 8.82
N SER A 333 14.03 -0.48 9.29
CA SER A 333 14.63 0.57 8.43
C SER A 333 16.01 0.17 7.90
N LEU A 334 16.80 -0.55 8.70
CA LEU A 334 18.11 -1.05 8.32
C LEU A 334 18.03 -2.33 7.47
N ASN A 335 16.94 -3.12 7.60
CA ASN A 335 16.77 -4.40 6.91
C ASN A 335 15.47 -4.44 6.08
N PRO A 336 15.27 -3.49 5.15
CA PRO A 336 14.00 -3.34 4.41
C PRO A 336 13.74 -4.49 3.42
N ALA A 337 14.73 -5.30 3.10
CA ALA A 337 14.59 -6.49 2.27
C ALA A 337 13.75 -7.60 2.93
N LEU A 338 13.67 -7.63 4.27
CA LEU A 338 12.91 -8.63 5.01
C LEU A 338 11.41 -8.46 4.79
N GLN A 339 10.73 -9.54 4.39
CA GLN A 339 9.33 -9.51 3.97
C GLN A 339 8.37 -9.88 5.11
N PRO A 340 7.04 -9.66 4.94
CA PRO A 340 6.03 -9.90 5.98
C PRO A 340 6.09 -11.23 6.73
N PRO A 341 6.46 -12.38 6.12
CA PRO A 341 6.59 -13.65 6.83
C PRO A 341 7.62 -13.64 7.98
N ILE A 342 8.63 -12.78 7.90
CA ILE A 342 9.60 -12.57 8.99
C ILE A 342 8.92 -11.87 10.18
N TRP A 343 8.16 -10.82 9.90
CA TRP A 343 7.49 -10.00 10.91
C TRP A 343 6.33 -10.71 11.61
N SER A 344 5.72 -11.69 10.94
CA SER A 344 4.69 -12.58 11.51
C SER A 344 5.26 -13.84 12.14
N ASN A 345 6.58 -13.96 12.26
CA ASN A 345 7.28 -15.13 12.77
C ASN A 345 6.92 -16.46 12.06
N THR A 346 6.41 -16.39 10.83
CA THR A 346 6.10 -17.57 10.02
C THR A 346 7.31 -18.08 9.25
N LYS A 347 8.35 -17.25 9.15
CA LYS A 347 9.67 -17.58 8.62
C LYS A 347 10.74 -17.00 9.53
N TYR A 348 11.91 -17.63 9.54
CA TYR A 348 13.12 -17.11 10.14
C TYR A 348 13.84 -16.16 9.16
N VAL A 349 14.59 -15.18 9.68
CA VAL A 349 15.62 -14.49 8.93
C VAL A 349 16.62 -15.53 8.46
N PRO A 350 16.93 -15.61 7.14
CA PRO A 350 17.65 -16.77 6.60
C PRO A 350 19.13 -16.82 7.01
N LYS A 351 19.66 -18.03 7.09
CA LYS A 351 21.10 -18.25 7.10
C LYS A 351 21.75 -17.56 5.90
N GLY A 352 22.90 -16.91 6.13
CA GLY A 352 23.64 -16.16 5.12
C GLY A 352 23.10 -14.76 4.82
N TYR A 353 21.96 -14.34 5.43
CA TYR A 353 21.47 -12.98 5.31
C TYR A 353 22.48 -12.00 5.91
N LYS A 354 22.76 -10.91 5.20
CA LYS A 354 23.61 -9.82 5.64
C LYS A 354 22.77 -8.86 6.47
N LEU A 355 22.71 -9.11 7.76
CA LEU A 355 22.01 -8.25 8.71
C LEU A 355 22.73 -6.93 8.86
N ARG A 356 22.00 -5.82 8.78
CA ARG A 356 22.55 -4.49 9.02
C ARG A 356 22.17 -4.00 10.40
N VAL A 357 23.20 -3.55 11.12
CA VAL A 357 23.10 -3.01 12.48
C VAL A 357 23.80 -1.66 12.54
N PRO A 358 23.43 -0.75 13.48
CA PRO A 358 24.15 0.51 13.69
C PRO A 358 25.62 0.27 14.11
N VAL A 359 26.52 1.17 13.70
CA VAL A 359 27.97 1.07 14.03
C VAL A 359 28.28 1.42 15.48
N ASP A 360 27.47 2.26 16.10
CA ASP A 360 27.62 2.69 17.50
C ASP A 360 27.27 1.61 18.53
N MET A 361 26.85 0.45 18.09
CA MET A 361 26.70 -0.73 18.93
C MET A 361 28.11 -1.28 19.26
N ARG A 362 28.69 -0.73 20.32
CA ARG A 362 30.08 -1.00 20.76
C ARG A 362 30.33 -2.50 20.91
N HIS A 363 31.32 -2.98 20.16
CA HIS A 363 32.43 -3.87 20.52
C HIS A 363 32.18 -5.23 21.18
N ALA A 364 30.98 -5.66 21.49
CA ALA A 364 30.81 -7.08 21.55
C ALA A 364 30.92 -7.60 20.11
N GLU A 365 31.87 -8.45 19.81
CA GLU A 365 31.93 -9.10 18.50
C GLU A 365 30.52 -9.59 18.12
N SER A 366 30.10 -9.29 16.92
CA SER A 366 28.74 -9.66 16.47
C SER A 366 28.43 -11.17 16.65
N SER A 367 29.50 -11.98 16.66
CA SER A 367 29.49 -13.41 17.01
C SER A 367 29.04 -13.65 18.45
N THR A 368 29.52 -12.86 19.41
CA THR A 368 29.14 -12.97 20.84
C THR A 368 27.66 -12.60 21.01
N LEU A 369 27.18 -11.52 20.40
CA LEU A 369 25.78 -11.12 20.45
C LEU A 369 24.87 -12.19 19.83
N ILE A 370 25.25 -12.79 18.71
CA ILE A 370 24.51 -13.89 18.08
C ILE A 370 24.49 -15.13 18.96
N ALA A 371 25.57 -15.39 19.72
CA ALA A 371 25.64 -16.54 20.63
C ALA A 371 24.65 -16.43 21.79
N THR A 372 24.29 -15.22 22.24
CA THR A 372 23.30 -15.01 23.31
C THR A 372 21.87 -15.35 22.90
N ILE A 373 21.59 -15.49 21.59
CA ILE A 373 20.24 -15.76 21.11
C ILE A 373 19.77 -17.14 21.63
N PRO A 374 18.62 -17.21 22.32
CA PRO A 374 18.07 -18.46 22.86
C PRO A 374 17.86 -19.56 21.81
N ARG A 375 17.86 -20.81 22.24
CA ARG A 375 17.72 -21.98 21.33
C ARG A 375 16.37 -22.00 20.59
N ASP A 376 15.29 -21.54 21.18
CA ASP A 376 13.96 -21.44 20.60
C ASP A 376 13.84 -20.31 19.57
N GLU A 377 14.73 -19.31 19.63
CA GLU A 377 14.78 -18.20 18.69
C GLU A 377 15.72 -18.45 17.47
N LYS A 378 16.38 -19.63 17.44
CA LYS A 378 17.27 -20.02 16.33
C LYS A 378 16.94 -21.42 15.80
N SER A 379 17.37 -21.70 14.55
CA SER A 379 17.15 -22.98 13.90
C SER A 379 18.23 -23.25 12.84
N THR A 380 18.50 -24.52 12.59
CA THR A 380 19.38 -24.94 11.48
C THR A 380 18.64 -24.98 10.14
N LYS A 381 17.29 -24.97 10.16
CA LYS A 381 16.42 -25.08 8.97
C LYS A 381 15.34 -24.00 8.97
N GLN A 382 14.93 -23.59 7.78
CA GLN A 382 13.81 -22.66 7.61
C GLN A 382 12.48 -23.37 7.95
N LYS A 383 11.54 -22.63 8.54
CA LYS A 383 10.15 -23.09 8.72
C LYS A 383 9.56 -23.52 7.35
N PRO A 384 9.06 -24.75 7.18
CA PRO A 384 8.59 -25.25 5.89
C PRO A 384 7.36 -24.46 5.39
N ASP A 385 7.20 -24.37 4.07
CA ASP A 385 5.96 -23.89 3.46
C ASP A 385 4.89 -24.99 3.56
N VAL A 386 3.65 -24.58 3.77
CA VAL A 386 2.49 -25.47 3.68
C VAL A 386 1.91 -25.34 2.27
N SER A 387 1.47 -26.46 1.68
CA SER A 387 0.87 -26.44 0.35
C SER A 387 -0.66 -26.63 0.42
N TYR A 388 -1.37 -25.98 -0.49
CA TYR A 388 -2.81 -26.09 -0.67
C TYR A 388 -3.15 -26.34 -2.14
N LYS A 389 -3.91 -27.39 -2.45
CA LYS A 389 -4.40 -27.69 -3.79
C LYS A 389 -5.70 -26.93 -4.05
N VAL A 390 -5.69 -26.05 -5.03
CA VAL A 390 -6.84 -25.20 -5.44
C VAL A 390 -8.02 -26.10 -5.84
N ARG A 391 -9.21 -25.82 -5.31
CA ARG A 391 -10.45 -26.54 -5.54
C ARG A 391 -11.42 -25.72 -6.39
N ARG A 392 -12.44 -26.35 -6.94
CA ARG A 392 -13.53 -25.69 -7.67
C ARG A 392 -14.22 -24.65 -6.76
N GLY A 393 -14.38 -23.44 -7.25
CA GLY A 393 -14.95 -22.31 -6.51
C GLY A 393 -13.97 -21.51 -5.65
N ASP A 394 -12.69 -21.90 -5.62
CA ASP A 394 -11.65 -21.12 -4.94
C ASP A 394 -11.28 -19.88 -5.75
N SER A 395 -10.96 -18.82 -5.03
CA SER A 395 -10.21 -17.67 -5.52
C SER A 395 -9.06 -17.39 -4.56
N LEU A 396 -8.03 -16.71 -5.02
CA LEU A 396 -6.89 -16.40 -4.16
C LEU A 396 -7.30 -15.62 -2.90
N SER A 397 -8.28 -14.72 -3.03
CA SER A 397 -8.84 -13.97 -1.90
C SER A 397 -9.58 -14.87 -0.91
N LYS A 398 -10.34 -15.88 -1.39
CA LYS A 398 -11.01 -16.86 -0.52
C LYS A 398 -9.99 -17.75 0.20
N ILE A 399 -8.94 -18.18 -0.52
CA ILE A 399 -7.85 -18.97 0.05
C ILE A 399 -7.10 -18.12 1.09
N ALA A 400 -6.75 -16.88 0.77
CA ALA A 400 -6.10 -15.96 1.70
C ALA A 400 -6.91 -15.76 2.98
N LYS A 401 -8.22 -15.53 2.85
CA LYS A 401 -9.14 -15.40 4.00
C LYS A 401 -9.22 -16.67 4.82
N ARG A 402 -9.30 -17.85 4.16
CA ARG A 402 -9.36 -19.17 4.84
C ARG A 402 -8.14 -19.42 5.69
N PHE A 403 -6.96 -19.05 5.21
CA PHE A 403 -5.69 -19.30 5.89
C PHE A 403 -5.16 -18.09 6.64
N LYS A 404 -5.97 -17.02 6.82
CA LYS A 404 -5.64 -15.77 7.51
C LYS A 404 -4.31 -15.14 7.05
N VAL A 405 -4.02 -15.24 5.75
CA VAL A 405 -2.86 -14.64 5.10
C VAL A 405 -3.31 -13.58 4.11
N ARG A 406 -2.44 -12.65 3.73
CA ARG A 406 -2.77 -11.64 2.73
C ARG A 406 -2.72 -12.23 1.32
N SER A 407 -3.65 -11.83 0.43
CA SER A 407 -3.64 -12.27 -0.98
C SER A 407 -2.35 -11.88 -1.68
N SER A 408 -1.77 -10.73 -1.36
CA SER A 408 -0.47 -10.28 -1.86
C SER A 408 0.69 -11.20 -1.44
N GLU A 409 0.63 -11.77 -0.24
CA GLU A 409 1.59 -12.74 0.26
C GLU A 409 1.48 -14.07 -0.50
N LEU A 410 0.25 -14.55 -0.77
CA LEU A 410 0.04 -15.73 -1.62
C LEU A 410 0.53 -15.53 -3.04
N VAL A 411 0.33 -14.34 -3.62
CA VAL A 411 0.87 -13.97 -4.93
C VAL A 411 2.39 -14.04 -4.91
N ALA A 412 3.02 -13.46 -3.89
CA ALA A 412 4.47 -13.38 -3.77
C ALA A 412 5.13 -14.76 -3.58
N ILE A 413 4.61 -15.60 -2.64
CA ILE A 413 5.17 -16.92 -2.34
C ILE A 413 5.06 -17.89 -3.52
N ASN A 414 4.01 -17.71 -4.35
CA ASN A 414 3.75 -18.56 -5.50
C ASN A 414 4.23 -17.97 -6.84
N GLY A 415 4.84 -16.80 -6.84
CA GLY A 415 5.31 -16.13 -8.05
C GLY A 415 4.20 -15.85 -9.07
N LEU A 416 2.96 -15.63 -8.60
CA LEU A 416 1.82 -15.42 -9.48
C LEU A 416 1.90 -14.04 -10.16
N ARG A 417 1.55 -13.98 -11.45
CA ARG A 417 1.50 -12.71 -12.20
C ARG A 417 0.28 -11.87 -11.87
N SER A 418 -0.79 -12.49 -11.31
CA SER A 418 -2.05 -11.84 -10.99
C SER A 418 -2.77 -12.60 -9.88
N GLN A 419 -3.46 -11.87 -8.99
CA GLN A 419 -4.32 -12.46 -7.95
C GLN A 419 -5.59 -13.12 -8.50
N HIS A 420 -5.90 -12.95 -9.78
CA HIS A 420 -7.11 -13.46 -10.42
C HIS A 420 -6.90 -14.75 -11.24
N LYS A 421 -5.64 -15.21 -11.42
CA LYS A 421 -5.33 -16.35 -12.28
C LYS A 421 -4.77 -17.52 -11.48
N ILE A 422 -5.65 -18.30 -10.87
CA ILE A 422 -5.33 -19.63 -10.31
C ILE A 422 -6.19 -20.70 -11.01
N ARG A 423 -5.68 -21.92 -11.11
CA ARG A 423 -6.34 -23.05 -11.77
C ARG A 423 -6.75 -24.11 -10.75
N ILE A 424 -7.88 -24.78 -10.98
CA ILE A 424 -8.29 -25.94 -10.19
C ILE A 424 -7.18 -26.99 -10.29
N GLY A 425 -6.81 -27.60 -9.15
CA GLY A 425 -5.69 -28.55 -9.05
C GLY A 425 -4.32 -27.91 -8.89
N GLN A 426 -4.16 -26.60 -9.11
CA GLN A 426 -2.90 -25.91 -8.86
C GLN A 426 -2.51 -26.02 -7.39
N VAL A 427 -1.24 -26.38 -7.11
CA VAL A 427 -0.70 -26.40 -5.76
C VAL A 427 -0.12 -25.04 -5.42
N LEU A 428 -0.67 -24.37 -4.41
CA LEU A 428 -0.20 -23.12 -3.89
C LEU A 428 0.60 -23.37 -2.60
N LYS A 429 1.76 -22.73 -2.48
CA LYS A 429 2.48 -22.64 -1.21
C LYS A 429 1.75 -21.66 -0.31
N LEU A 430 1.60 -22.02 0.94
CA LEU A 430 1.04 -21.17 2.00
C LEU A 430 2.15 -20.83 2.99
N PRO A 431 2.10 -19.66 3.64
CA PRO A 431 2.95 -19.37 4.79
C PRO A 431 2.77 -20.41 5.92
N SER A 432 3.79 -20.65 6.72
CA SER A 432 3.77 -21.69 7.79
C SER A 432 2.64 -21.50 8.82
N ALA A 433 2.23 -20.25 9.08
CA ALA A 433 1.06 -19.96 9.93
C ALA A 433 -0.24 -20.64 9.45
N ALA A 434 -0.31 -20.96 8.15
CA ALA A 434 -1.43 -21.71 7.60
C ALA A 434 -1.46 -23.18 8.04
N LYS A 435 -0.33 -23.74 8.52
CA LYS A 435 -0.23 -25.13 8.96
C LYS A 435 -1.03 -25.40 10.24
N GLU A 436 -1.03 -24.47 11.19
CA GLU A 436 -1.83 -24.57 12.41
C GLU A 436 -3.33 -24.55 12.09
N GLN A 437 -3.72 -23.86 11.03
CA GLN A 437 -5.11 -23.81 10.57
C GLN A 437 -5.52 -24.98 9.68
N MET A 438 -4.56 -25.69 9.05
CA MET A 438 -4.83 -26.96 8.36
C MET A 438 -5.00 -28.12 9.33
N LYS A 439 -4.30 -28.13 10.46
CA LYS A 439 -4.48 -29.10 11.54
C LYS A 439 -5.77 -28.87 12.33
N GLY A 440 -6.31 -27.66 12.29
CA GLY A 440 -7.55 -27.25 12.95
C GLY A 440 -8.69 -27.02 11.96
N ALA A 441 -9.34 -28.04 11.48
CA ALA A 441 -10.76 -27.88 11.22
C ALA A 441 -11.38 -27.51 12.57
N HIS A 442 -11.60 -26.20 12.79
CA HIS A 442 -12.30 -25.62 13.94
C HIS A 442 -11.86 -26.17 15.33
N PRO A 443 -11.02 -25.45 16.09
CA PRO A 443 -10.79 -25.81 17.47
C PRO A 443 -12.14 -25.76 18.19
N VAL A 444 -12.54 -26.87 18.75
CA VAL A 444 -13.55 -26.90 19.80
C VAL A 444 -12.80 -26.41 21.03
N ALA A 445 -13.23 -25.32 21.65
CA ALA A 445 -12.64 -24.88 22.90
C ALA A 445 -12.70 -26.05 23.88
N GLN A 446 -11.61 -26.41 24.54
CA GLN A 446 -11.52 -27.58 25.41
C GLN A 446 -12.63 -27.63 26.50
N ASN A 447 -13.22 -26.47 26.84
CA ASN A 447 -14.31 -26.32 27.78
C ASN A 447 -15.65 -25.90 27.12
N ALA A 448 -15.81 -26.03 25.80
CA ALA A 448 -17.04 -25.68 25.13
C ALA A 448 -18.20 -26.56 25.60
N ILE A 449 -19.29 -25.94 26.05
CA ILE A 449 -20.53 -26.63 26.44
C ILE A 449 -21.34 -27.06 25.22
N PHE A 450 -21.26 -26.28 24.12
CA PHE A 450 -21.97 -26.53 22.89
C PHE A 450 -21.05 -26.44 21.68
N TYR A 451 -21.34 -27.23 20.64
CA TYR A 451 -20.70 -27.18 19.34
C TYR A 451 -21.75 -27.16 18.22
N THR A 452 -21.57 -26.30 17.23
CA THR A 452 -22.45 -26.29 16.05
C THR A 452 -21.78 -27.05 14.91
N VAL A 453 -22.42 -28.11 14.44
CA VAL A 453 -21.95 -29.00 13.37
C VAL A 453 -21.78 -28.21 12.07
N ARG A 454 -20.67 -28.43 11.41
CA ARG A 454 -20.28 -27.74 10.17
C ARG A 454 -20.06 -28.75 9.04
N LYS A 455 -20.02 -28.24 7.80
CA LYS A 455 -19.84 -29.08 6.61
C LYS A 455 -18.50 -29.88 6.70
N GLY A 456 -18.58 -31.17 6.70
CA GLY A 456 -17.43 -32.11 6.78
C GLY A 456 -17.07 -32.58 8.18
N ASP A 457 -17.82 -32.22 9.22
CA ASP A 457 -17.64 -32.72 10.57
C ASP A 457 -18.11 -34.19 10.70
N ARG A 458 -17.42 -34.91 11.54
CA ARG A 458 -17.80 -36.26 12.03
C ARG A 458 -17.81 -36.24 13.54
N LEU A 459 -18.70 -37.00 14.17
CA LEU A 459 -18.83 -37.02 15.62
C LEU A 459 -17.52 -37.42 16.31
N SER A 460 -16.80 -38.39 15.74
CA SER A 460 -15.48 -38.83 16.24
C SER A 460 -14.45 -37.68 16.30
N VAL A 461 -14.42 -36.85 15.26
CA VAL A 461 -13.51 -35.68 15.18
C VAL A 461 -13.94 -34.58 16.17
N ILE A 462 -15.24 -34.40 16.36
CA ILE A 462 -15.76 -33.43 17.34
C ILE A 462 -15.44 -33.93 18.76
N ALA A 463 -15.60 -35.21 19.02
CA ALA A 463 -15.29 -35.87 20.29
C ALA A 463 -13.81 -35.74 20.68
N GLU A 464 -12.91 -36.10 19.76
CA GLU A 464 -11.45 -35.96 19.92
C GLU A 464 -11.04 -34.51 20.23
N LYS A 465 -11.56 -33.56 19.47
CA LYS A 465 -11.21 -32.13 19.61
C LYS A 465 -11.79 -31.47 20.85
N SER A 466 -12.92 -31.96 21.35
CA SER A 466 -13.54 -31.43 22.57
C SER A 466 -13.06 -32.13 23.83
N ALA A 467 -12.22 -33.16 23.72
CA ALA A 467 -11.84 -34.06 24.78
C ALA A 467 -13.06 -34.63 25.52
N VAL A 468 -14.12 -35.02 24.78
CA VAL A 468 -15.37 -35.61 25.27
C VAL A 468 -15.61 -36.86 24.46
N SER A 469 -15.97 -37.97 25.14
CA SER A 469 -16.23 -39.21 24.42
C SER A 469 -17.43 -39.12 23.47
N GLU A 470 -17.38 -39.83 22.32
CA GLU A 470 -18.52 -39.91 21.38
C GLU A 470 -19.80 -40.35 22.13
N ALA A 471 -19.67 -41.32 23.06
CA ALA A 471 -20.78 -41.83 23.89
C ALA A 471 -21.44 -40.71 24.70
N ASN A 472 -20.64 -39.85 25.33
CA ASN A 472 -21.17 -38.69 26.09
C ASN A 472 -21.88 -37.69 25.19
N ILE A 473 -21.31 -37.38 24.01
CA ILE A 473 -21.98 -36.48 23.07
C ILE A 473 -23.28 -37.08 22.56
N LEU A 474 -23.33 -38.39 22.25
CA LEU A 474 -24.55 -39.09 21.85
C LEU A 474 -25.62 -39.00 22.94
N ALA A 475 -25.25 -39.33 24.20
CA ALA A 475 -26.14 -39.29 25.33
C ALA A 475 -26.70 -37.90 25.64
N LEU A 476 -25.83 -36.88 25.67
CA LEU A 476 -26.21 -35.49 25.95
C LEU A 476 -27.14 -34.89 24.91
N ASN A 477 -27.11 -35.42 23.68
CA ASN A 477 -27.91 -34.92 22.56
C ASN A 477 -29.02 -35.89 22.12
N LYS A 478 -29.22 -37.02 22.83
CA LYS A 478 -30.19 -38.06 22.51
C LYS A 478 -30.08 -38.56 21.06
N LEU A 479 -28.84 -38.65 20.54
CA LEU A 479 -28.59 -39.09 19.17
C LEU A 479 -28.60 -40.60 19.09
N LYS A 480 -29.45 -41.15 18.21
CA LYS A 480 -29.56 -42.61 18.00
C LYS A 480 -28.43 -43.21 17.14
N ASN A 481 -27.76 -42.35 16.32
CA ASN A 481 -26.69 -42.80 15.42
C ASN A 481 -25.61 -41.70 15.25
N LYS A 482 -24.33 -42.09 15.40
CA LYS A 482 -23.15 -41.20 15.29
C LYS A 482 -22.88 -40.64 13.88
N ASN A 483 -23.48 -41.27 12.86
CA ASN A 483 -23.26 -40.92 11.48
C ASN A 483 -24.27 -39.87 10.93
N TYR A 484 -25.31 -39.56 11.71
CA TYR A 484 -26.32 -38.57 11.30
C TYR A 484 -26.14 -37.27 12.05
N LEU A 485 -25.30 -36.38 11.47
CA LEU A 485 -25.15 -35.01 11.90
C LEU A 485 -25.58 -34.07 10.77
N TYR A 486 -26.37 -33.06 11.11
CA TYR A 486 -26.80 -32.04 10.16
C TYR A 486 -25.97 -30.77 10.31
N ILE A 487 -25.58 -30.17 9.19
CA ILE A 487 -24.88 -28.86 9.19
C ILE A 487 -25.77 -27.84 9.90
N GLY A 488 -25.22 -27.10 10.89
CA GLY A 488 -25.96 -26.17 11.74
C GLY A 488 -26.55 -26.83 13.02
N GLN A 489 -26.51 -28.13 13.14
CA GLN A 489 -26.95 -28.83 14.37
C GLN A 489 -26.08 -28.40 15.55
N LYS A 490 -26.74 -28.01 16.66
CA LYS A 490 -26.06 -27.62 17.91
C LYS A 490 -25.94 -28.83 18.83
N LEU A 491 -24.73 -29.32 19.00
CA LEU A 491 -24.42 -30.44 19.89
C LEU A 491 -24.03 -29.93 21.27
N ARG A 492 -24.64 -30.50 22.34
CA ARG A 492 -24.19 -30.29 23.70
C ARG A 492 -23.02 -31.25 23.97
N LEU A 493 -21.86 -30.70 24.36
CA LEU A 493 -20.65 -31.45 24.60
C LEU A 493 -20.48 -31.84 26.08
N ARG A 494 -20.94 -30.99 27.01
CA ARG A 494 -20.81 -31.16 28.45
C ARG A 494 -22.06 -30.72 29.20
N LYS A 495 -22.31 -31.28 30.40
CA LYS A 495 -23.27 -30.70 31.34
C LYS A 495 -22.75 -29.33 31.79
N ASN A 496 -23.65 -28.39 32.05
CA ASN A 496 -23.23 -27.07 32.58
C ASN A 496 -22.47 -27.32 33.89
N PRO A 497 -21.24 -26.85 34.07
CA PRO A 497 -20.66 -26.71 35.37
C PRO A 497 -21.48 -25.65 36.11
N ASP A 498 -21.77 -25.88 37.39
CA ASP A 498 -22.48 -24.89 38.22
C ASP A 498 -21.84 -23.53 38.13
N VAL A 499 -22.67 -22.50 37.97
CA VAL A 499 -22.31 -21.10 37.70
C VAL A 499 -21.51 -20.46 38.86
N LEU A 500 -21.29 -21.16 39.94
CA LEU A 500 -20.72 -20.64 41.18
C LEU A 500 -19.18 -20.56 41.23
N SER A 501 -18.44 -21.21 40.33
CA SER A 501 -16.97 -21.25 40.41
C SER A 501 -16.23 -20.18 39.61
N VAL A 502 -16.90 -19.45 38.74
CA VAL A 502 -16.27 -18.39 37.91
C VAL A 502 -16.40 -17.00 38.55
N ALA A 503 -17.29 -16.86 39.55
CA ALA A 503 -17.55 -15.61 40.25
C ALA A 503 -16.51 -15.23 41.31
N ALA A 504 -15.62 -16.16 41.69
CA ALA A 504 -14.75 -15.98 42.87
C ALA A 504 -13.60 -14.94 42.67
N ASN A 505 -13.29 -14.54 41.44
CA ASN A 505 -12.23 -13.56 41.13
C ASN A 505 -12.70 -12.28 40.44
N ALA A 506 -13.99 -12.08 40.27
CA ALA A 506 -14.52 -10.85 39.70
C ALA A 506 -14.87 -9.87 40.81
N LYS A 507 -14.34 -8.67 40.77
CA LYS A 507 -14.69 -7.60 41.71
C LYS A 507 -16.19 -7.30 41.56
N VAL A 508 -16.98 -7.62 42.55
CA VAL A 508 -18.40 -7.29 42.58
C VAL A 508 -18.51 -5.78 42.71
N LEU A 509 -19.12 -5.15 41.72
CA LEU A 509 -19.47 -3.72 41.81
C LEU A 509 -20.64 -3.59 42.75
N ASP A 510 -20.54 -2.59 43.64
CA ASP A 510 -21.67 -2.16 44.46
C ASP A 510 -22.86 -1.87 43.51
N PRO A 511 -24.06 -2.38 43.78
CA PRO A 511 -25.25 -2.13 42.96
C PRO A 511 -25.58 -0.63 42.81
N LYS A 512 -25.04 0.23 43.70
CA LYS A 512 -25.15 1.69 43.61
C LYS A 512 -24.17 2.35 42.64
N GLU A 513 -23.05 1.68 42.29
CA GLU A 513 -22.10 2.09 41.25
C GLU A 513 -22.39 1.46 39.88
N ALA A 514 -23.17 0.41 39.82
CA ALA A 514 -23.68 -0.16 38.60
C ALA A 514 -24.65 0.80 37.95
N VAL A 515 -24.10 1.69 37.13
CA VAL A 515 -24.81 2.52 36.16
C VAL A 515 -26.11 3.14 36.72
N LYS A 516 -26.12 4.39 37.00
CA LYS A 516 -27.36 5.17 37.06
C LYS A 516 -28.14 4.84 35.78
N GLU A 517 -29.18 4.00 35.91
CA GLU A 517 -29.94 3.37 34.79
C GLU A 517 -30.53 4.34 33.77
N ASN A 518 -30.35 5.64 33.96
CA ASN A 518 -30.99 6.71 33.21
C ASN A 518 -30.06 7.56 32.33
N VAL A 519 -28.76 7.28 32.25
CA VAL A 519 -27.84 8.09 31.43
C VAL A 519 -27.28 7.27 30.30
N LEU A 520 -27.76 7.56 29.10
CA LEU A 520 -27.20 7.13 27.79
C LEU A 520 -27.18 5.63 27.54
N ARG A 521 -28.32 5.02 27.33
CA ARG A 521 -28.47 3.64 26.84
C ARG A 521 -28.11 3.48 25.37
N ALA A 522 -28.03 4.55 24.58
CA ALA A 522 -27.60 4.50 23.19
C ALA A 522 -26.13 4.93 23.07
N ASP A 523 -25.38 4.30 22.14
CA ASP A 523 -24.02 4.73 21.82
C ASP A 523 -24.06 6.14 21.19
N PRO A 524 -23.53 7.18 21.83
CA PRO A 524 -23.70 8.56 21.37
C PRO A 524 -22.80 8.91 20.19
N SER A 525 -21.85 8.06 19.84
CA SER A 525 -20.74 8.48 18.97
C SER A 525 -21.07 8.60 17.49
N ASN A 526 -22.07 7.86 16.94
CA ASN A 526 -22.24 7.74 15.49
C ASN A 526 -23.67 7.66 14.96
N TYR A 527 -24.69 8.19 15.71
CA TYR A 527 -26.08 8.20 15.22
C TYR A 527 -26.39 9.35 14.27
N TRP A 528 -25.54 10.35 14.26
CA TRP A 528 -25.80 11.59 13.54
C TRP A 528 -25.49 11.48 12.06
N VAL A 529 -26.25 12.18 11.26
CA VAL A 529 -26.02 12.31 9.82
C VAL A 529 -24.90 13.33 9.60
N ALA A 530 -23.85 12.93 8.89
CA ALA A 530 -22.76 13.83 8.53
C ALA A 530 -23.23 14.97 7.61
N LYS A 531 -22.45 16.06 7.53
CA LYS A 531 -22.78 17.23 6.69
C LYS A 531 -23.08 16.86 5.23
N ASN A 532 -22.40 15.84 4.70
CA ASN A 532 -22.59 15.33 3.33
C ASN A 532 -23.81 14.41 3.16
N GLY A 533 -24.66 14.25 4.17
CA GLY A 533 -25.84 13.36 4.11
C GLY A 533 -25.55 11.88 4.29
N SER A 534 -24.33 11.48 4.70
CA SER A 534 -23.99 10.07 4.96
C SER A 534 -24.06 9.71 6.44
N VAL A 535 -24.28 8.42 6.71
CA VAL A 535 -24.17 7.83 8.06
C VAL A 535 -23.19 6.68 8.07
N GLU A 536 -22.59 6.41 9.22
CA GLU A 536 -21.79 5.22 9.47
C GLU A 536 -22.69 4.09 10.00
N ILE A 537 -22.55 2.91 9.43
CA ILE A 537 -23.35 1.73 9.79
C ILE A 537 -22.95 1.23 11.16
N GLN A 538 -23.93 1.08 12.05
CA GLN A 538 -23.74 0.50 13.38
C GLN A 538 -24.13 -0.98 13.40
N SER A 539 -23.74 -1.69 14.48
CA SER A 539 -24.14 -3.08 14.70
C SER A 539 -25.68 -3.19 14.73
N ASN A 540 -26.20 -4.25 14.15
CA ASN A 540 -27.64 -4.55 14.04
C ASN A 540 -28.43 -3.61 13.11
N GLU A 541 -27.79 -2.81 12.29
CA GLU A 541 -28.43 -2.03 11.24
C GLU A 541 -28.43 -2.76 9.90
N THR A 542 -29.52 -2.62 9.16
CA THR A 542 -29.70 -3.19 7.82
C THR A 542 -30.17 -2.12 6.85
N LEU A 543 -30.02 -2.39 5.55
CA LEU A 543 -30.56 -1.51 4.51
C LEU A 543 -32.08 -1.35 4.62
N GLY A 544 -32.77 -2.40 5.12
CA GLY A 544 -34.19 -2.37 5.39
C GLY A 544 -34.57 -1.36 6.49
N HIS A 545 -33.78 -1.32 7.56
CA HIS A 545 -33.96 -0.33 8.61
C HIS A 545 -33.84 1.10 8.08
N PHE A 546 -32.76 1.39 7.31
CA PHE A 546 -32.57 2.72 6.70
C PHE A 546 -33.68 3.07 5.72
N ALA A 547 -34.11 2.10 4.89
CA ALA A 547 -35.21 2.31 3.97
C ALA A 547 -36.53 2.64 4.70
N GLY A 548 -36.83 1.89 5.77
CA GLY A 548 -38.02 2.14 6.60
C GLY A 548 -37.98 3.53 7.28
N TRP A 549 -36.83 3.90 7.88
CA TRP A 549 -36.71 5.21 8.55
C TRP A 549 -36.78 6.40 7.59
N LEU A 550 -36.43 6.19 6.32
CA LEU A 550 -36.44 7.23 5.27
C LEU A 550 -37.72 7.23 4.44
N GLY A 551 -38.63 6.26 4.66
CA GLY A 551 -39.83 6.09 3.79
C GLY A 551 -39.46 5.74 2.35
N LEU A 552 -38.35 5.04 2.12
CA LEU A 552 -37.86 4.67 0.80
C LEU A 552 -37.83 3.14 0.64
N ASN A 553 -37.61 2.67 -0.59
CA ASN A 553 -37.30 1.26 -0.82
C ASN A 553 -35.79 1.01 -0.81
N THR A 554 -35.39 -0.21 -0.50
CA THR A 554 -33.98 -0.62 -0.46
C THR A 554 -33.27 -0.51 -1.81
N THR A 555 -34.02 -0.61 -2.92
CA THR A 555 -33.48 -0.49 -4.29
C THR A 555 -32.96 0.94 -4.53
N LYS A 556 -33.72 1.97 -4.12
CA LYS A 556 -33.32 3.37 -4.24
C LYS A 556 -32.04 3.67 -3.43
N LEU A 557 -31.94 3.12 -2.20
CA LEU A 557 -30.73 3.27 -1.37
C LEU A 557 -29.52 2.54 -1.97
N ARG A 558 -29.74 1.37 -2.58
CA ARG A 558 -28.67 0.65 -3.29
C ARG A 558 -28.15 1.44 -4.49
N GLN A 559 -29.03 2.01 -5.30
CA GLN A 559 -28.68 2.83 -6.44
C GLN A 559 -27.88 4.07 -6.03
N LEU A 560 -28.35 4.78 -4.97
CA LEU A 560 -27.69 5.96 -4.44
C LEU A 560 -26.24 5.64 -3.99
N ASN A 561 -26.02 4.45 -3.44
CA ASN A 561 -24.74 3.99 -2.93
C ASN A 561 -23.95 3.09 -3.91
N LYS A 562 -24.42 2.92 -5.13
CA LYS A 562 -23.81 2.05 -6.17
C LYS A 562 -23.56 0.62 -5.68
N MET A 563 -24.51 0.09 -4.91
CA MET A 563 -24.44 -1.25 -4.33
C MET A 563 -25.14 -2.26 -5.22
N SER A 564 -24.56 -3.44 -5.40
CA SER A 564 -25.22 -4.56 -6.09
C SER A 564 -26.42 -5.09 -5.28
N SER A 565 -27.36 -5.79 -5.95
CA SER A 565 -28.53 -6.38 -5.30
C SER A 565 -28.19 -7.35 -4.17
N LYS A 566 -27.04 -8.00 -4.23
CA LYS A 566 -26.54 -8.98 -3.24
C LYS A 566 -25.60 -8.37 -2.18
N ALA A 567 -25.25 -7.08 -2.30
CA ALA A 567 -24.34 -6.45 -1.33
C ALA A 567 -25.04 -6.26 0.02
N GLY A 568 -24.39 -6.73 1.10
CA GLY A 568 -24.73 -6.44 2.49
C GLY A 568 -24.10 -5.14 2.96
N LEU A 569 -24.53 -4.63 4.13
CA LEU A 569 -23.85 -3.55 4.84
C LEU A 569 -22.77 -4.12 5.77
N ALA A 570 -21.66 -3.42 5.87
CA ALA A 570 -20.63 -3.71 6.85
C ALA A 570 -20.64 -2.64 7.96
N VAL A 571 -20.45 -3.04 9.21
CA VAL A 571 -20.31 -2.11 10.35
C VAL A 571 -19.09 -1.21 10.07
N GLY A 572 -19.23 0.09 10.33
CA GLY A 572 -18.22 1.11 10.00
C GLY A 572 -18.25 1.60 8.54
N GLN A 573 -18.99 0.95 7.65
CA GLN A 573 -19.20 1.45 6.28
C GLN A 573 -20.03 2.73 6.31
N ARG A 574 -19.68 3.72 5.49
CA ARG A 574 -20.52 4.91 5.31
C ARG A 574 -21.47 4.73 4.14
N VAL A 575 -22.76 5.07 4.36
CA VAL A 575 -23.83 5.06 3.34
C VAL A 575 -24.41 6.44 3.18
N MET A 576 -24.61 6.84 1.94
CA MET A 576 -25.38 8.05 1.57
C MET A 576 -26.86 7.81 1.74
N LEU A 577 -27.56 8.78 2.31
CA LEU A 577 -28.99 8.74 2.53
C LEU A 577 -29.72 9.81 1.69
N ASP A 578 -30.95 9.52 1.34
CA ASP A 578 -31.86 10.43 0.62
C ASP A 578 -32.94 10.91 1.59
N PHE A 579 -32.89 12.18 1.95
CA PHE A 579 -33.84 12.84 2.88
C PHE A 579 -35.00 13.52 2.17
N SER A 580 -35.35 13.11 0.96
CA SER A 580 -36.44 13.69 0.18
C SER A 580 -37.84 13.48 0.80
N ARG A 581 -38.01 12.44 1.63
CA ARG A 581 -39.31 12.09 2.25
C ARG A 581 -39.36 12.29 3.76
N VAL A 582 -38.21 12.23 4.44
CA VAL A 582 -38.12 12.32 5.90
C VAL A 582 -37.05 13.32 6.26
N LYS A 583 -37.35 14.23 7.18
CA LYS A 583 -36.37 15.22 7.68
C LYS A 583 -35.22 14.50 8.42
N ARG A 584 -34.01 15.06 8.34
CA ARG A 584 -32.81 14.52 8.96
C ARG A 584 -32.98 14.24 10.47
N ALA A 585 -33.57 15.20 11.19
CA ALA A 585 -33.81 15.06 12.63
C ALA A 585 -34.76 13.89 12.95
N GLU A 586 -35.78 13.67 12.13
CA GLU A 586 -36.70 12.55 12.33
C GLU A 586 -36.04 11.20 12.05
N PHE A 587 -35.21 11.11 11.02
CA PHE A 587 -34.42 9.93 10.77
C PHE A 587 -33.49 9.61 11.96
N GLU A 588 -32.77 10.61 12.48
CA GLU A 588 -31.89 10.46 13.65
C GLU A 588 -32.66 10.00 14.88
N ARG A 589 -33.84 10.55 15.11
CA ARG A 589 -34.74 10.14 16.19
C ARG A 589 -35.17 8.68 16.07
N LEU A 590 -35.59 8.25 14.86
CA LEU A 590 -36.01 6.86 14.61
C LEU A 590 -34.84 5.89 14.76
N ARG A 591 -33.67 6.26 14.28
CA ARG A 591 -32.45 5.46 14.41
C ARG A 591 -32.05 5.30 15.88
N LEU A 592 -32.07 6.38 16.66
CA LEU A 592 -31.80 6.37 18.08
C LEU A 592 -32.79 5.49 18.85
N ALA A 593 -34.10 5.63 18.58
CA ALA A 593 -35.15 4.83 19.19
C ALA A 593 -34.99 3.32 18.92
N HIS A 594 -34.53 2.96 17.71
CA HIS A 594 -34.23 1.56 17.37
C HIS A 594 -33.14 1.00 18.29
N HIS A 595 -32.04 1.70 18.46
CA HIS A 595 -30.95 1.25 19.33
C HIS A 595 -31.33 1.26 20.81
N GLN A 596 -32.10 2.21 21.27
CA GLN A 596 -32.66 2.22 22.63
C GLN A 596 -33.55 1.00 22.88
N THR A 597 -34.37 0.64 21.88
CA THR A 597 -35.22 -0.56 21.96
C THR A 597 -34.37 -1.85 22.05
N LEU A 598 -33.31 -1.96 21.25
CA LEU A 598 -32.40 -3.10 21.32
C LEU A 598 -31.74 -3.20 22.70
N GLN A 599 -31.32 -2.09 23.27
CA GLN A 599 -30.69 -2.03 24.58
C GLN A 599 -31.66 -2.35 25.71
N ASN A 600 -32.87 -1.81 25.66
CA ASN A 600 -33.93 -2.13 26.63
C ASN A 600 -34.26 -3.63 26.61
N ASN A 601 -34.38 -4.24 25.42
CA ASN A 601 -34.64 -5.67 25.27
C ASN A 601 -33.46 -6.52 25.77
N PHE A 602 -32.24 -6.02 25.64
CA PHE A 602 -31.06 -6.67 26.21
C PHE A 602 -31.12 -6.65 27.75
N PHE A 603 -31.33 -5.50 28.37
CA PHE A 603 -31.38 -5.37 29.85
C PHE A 603 -32.61 -6.01 30.49
N LYS A 604 -33.68 -6.26 29.75
CA LYS A 604 -34.76 -7.14 30.22
C LYS A 604 -34.28 -8.56 30.45
N ARG A 605 -33.28 -9.03 29.68
CA ARG A 605 -32.82 -10.42 29.68
C ARG A 605 -31.48 -10.66 30.35
N PHE A 606 -30.67 -9.63 30.48
CA PHE A 606 -29.30 -9.68 31.00
C PHE A 606 -29.06 -8.55 32.00
N SER A 607 -28.16 -8.79 32.94
CA SER A 607 -27.60 -7.78 33.86
C SER A 607 -26.09 -7.79 33.77
N VAL A 608 -25.45 -6.66 34.04
CA VAL A 608 -24.01 -6.56 34.22
C VAL A 608 -23.74 -6.82 35.68
N VAL A 609 -22.89 -7.78 36.00
CA VAL A 609 -22.61 -8.22 37.37
C VAL A 609 -21.18 -7.87 37.81
N ALA A 610 -20.28 -7.61 36.90
CA ALA A 610 -18.89 -7.24 37.19
C ALA A 610 -18.26 -6.54 36.00
N THR A 611 -17.07 -5.96 36.19
CA THR A 611 -16.21 -5.44 35.12
C THR A 611 -14.79 -5.96 35.31
N GLU A 612 -14.10 -6.20 34.20
CA GLU A 612 -12.71 -6.63 34.14
C GLU A 612 -11.91 -5.61 33.33
N ALA A 613 -10.73 -5.23 33.82
CA ALA A 613 -9.78 -4.41 33.06
C ALA A 613 -8.87 -5.31 32.24
N LEU A 614 -8.91 -5.21 30.91
CA LEU A 614 -8.10 -5.95 29.98
C LEU A 614 -7.14 -5.00 29.26
N ILE A 615 -5.87 -5.36 29.23
CA ILE A 615 -4.86 -4.62 28.44
C ILE A 615 -4.72 -5.36 27.09
N LEU A 616 -4.89 -4.61 25.99
CA LEU A 616 -4.82 -5.20 24.67
C LEU A 616 -3.40 -5.64 24.31
N ASP A 617 -3.25 -6.89 23.94
CA ASP A 617 -2.03 -7.46 23.43
C ASP A 617 -1.96 -7.38 21.90
N LYS A 618 -0.78 -7.71 21.37
CA LYS A 618 -0.56 -7.73 19.92
C LYS A 618 -1.37 -8.83 19.24
N GLY A 619 -2.36 -8.42 18.47
CA GLY A 619 -3.29 -9.33 17.76
C GLY A 619 -4.69 -9.34 18.37
N ASP A 620 -4.90 -8.69 19.50
CA ASP A 620 -6.23 -8.50 20.06
C ASP A 620 -7.08 -7.59 19.18
N SER A 621 -8.34 -7.90 19.11
CA SER A 621 -9.36 -7.13 18.43
C SER A 621 -10.52 -6.89 19.40
N VAL A 622 -10.90 -5.62 19.57
CA VAL A 622 -12.05 -5.26 20.41
C VAL A 622 -13.31 -6.03 20.03
N TRP A 623 -13.50 -6.25 18.73
CA TRP A 623 -14.62 -7.06 18.23
C TRP A 623 -14.52 -8.52 18.67
N LEU A 624 -13.32 -9.09 18.64
CA LEU A 624 -13.10 -10.48 19.06
C LEU A 624 -13.30 -10.63 20.57
N ILE A 625 -12.82 -9.68 21.36
CA ILE A 625 -13.03 -9.64 22.83
C ILE A 625 -14.52 -9.55 23.14
N ALA A 626 -15.23 -8.63 22.49
CA ALA A 626 -16.68 -8.49 22.66
C ALA A 626 -17.42 -9.79 22.31
N GLN A 627 -17.01 -10.47 21.23
CA GLN A 627 -17.59 -11.73 20.81
C GLN A 627 -17.29 -12.88 21.80
N GLN A 628 -16.04 -13.00 22.24
CA GLN A 628 -15.60 -14.03 23.18
C GLN A 628 -16.31 -13.91 24.53
N ARG A 629 -16.50 -12.68 25.01
CA ARG A 629 -17.17 -12.38 26.27
C ARG A 629 -18.69 -12.28 26.12
N SER A 630 -19.22 -12.49 24.89
CA SER A 630 -20.64 -12.34 24.56
C SER A 630 -21.22 -10.95 24.88
N VAL A 631 -20.37 -9.94 24.97
CA VAL A 631 -20.73 -8.54 25.26
C VAL A 631 -21.09 -7.84 23.96
N PRO A 632 -22.26 -7.17 23.84
CA PRO A 632 -22.56 -6.37 22.68
C PRO A 632 -21.57 -5.19 22.54
N MET A 633 -21.16 -4.85 21.32
CA MET A 633 -20.22 -3.75 21.06
C MET A 633 -20.68 -2.43 21.63
N TRP A 634 -21.98 -2.13 21.59
CA TRP A 634 -22.54 -0.90 22.18
C TRP A 634 -22.36 -0.87 23.70
N LEU A 635 -22.49 -2.04 24.38
CA LEU A 635 -22.28 -2.12 25.82
C LEU A 635 -20.81 -1.94 26.19
N LEU A 636 -19.90 -2.56 25.43
CA LEU A 636 -18.46 -2.37 25.60
C LEU A 636 -18.06 -0.90 25.45
N ARG A 637 -18.63 -0.18 24.48
CA ARG A 637 -18.40 1.27 24.30
C ARG A 637 -18.87 2.08 25.48
N GLN A 638 -20.00 1.75 26.12
CA GLN A 638 -20.50 2.47 27.30
C GLN A 638 -19.53 2.41 28.49
N TYR A 639 -18.81 1.31 28.63
CA TYR A 639 -17.78 1.16 29.67
C TYR A 639 -16.42 1.75 29.30
N ASN A 640 -16.25 2.23 28.06
CA ASN A 640 -15.00 2.76 27.52
C ASN A 640 -15.23 4.10 26.80
N THR A 641 -15.98 5.02 27.41
CA THR A 641 -16.40 6.29 26.78
C THR A 641 -15.26 7.22 26.39
N GLY A 642 -14.08 7.08 26.99
CA GLY A 642 -12.87 7.86 26.67
C GLY A 642 -11.95 7.19 25.62
N VAL A 643 -12.34 6.03 25.07
CA VAL A 643 -11.49 5.24 24.17
C VAL A 643 -12.16 5.11 22.80
N ASP A 644 -11.48 5.55 21.73
CA ASP A 644 -11.94 5.26 20.37
C ASP A 644 -11.67 3.79 20.04
N LEU A 645 -12.69 2.95 20.20
CA LEU A 645 -12.60 1.50 19.98
C LEU A 645 -12.27 1.09 18.52
N ASN A 646 -12.27 2.04 17.57
CA ASN A 646 -11.84 1.79 16.20
C ASN A 646 -10.32 2.03 16.00
N LEU A 647 -9.68 2.77 16.93
CA LEU A 647 -8.27 3.18 16.85
C LEU A 647 -7.39 2.59 17.96
N VAL A 648 -7.91 1.65 18.75
CA VAL A 648 -7.16 1.04 19.85
C VAL A 648 -5.95 0.24 19.35
N GLY A 649 -4.85 0.31 20.09
CA GLY A 649 -3.61 -0.42 19.84
C GLY A 649 -3.18 -1.25 21.05
N VAL A 650 -2.07 -1.96 20.91
CA VAL A 650 -1.41 -2.70 22.00
C VAL A 650 -1.16 -1.79 23.18
N GLY A 651 -1.43 -2.27 24.39
CA GLY A 651 -1.32 -1.51 25.64
C GLY A 651 -2.56 -0.68 25.98
N THR A 652 -3.57 -0.61 25.11
CA THR A 652 -4.84 0.06 25.47
C THR A 652 -5.57 -0.73 26.54
N ARG A 653 -5.92 -0.05 27.65
CA ARG A 653 -6.74 -0.63 28.71
C ARG A 653 -8.22 -0.52 28.34
N LEU A 654 -8.91 -1.67 28.27
CA LEU A 654 -10.35 -1.75 28.08
C LEU A 654 -11.03 -2.22 29.36
N ILE A 655 -12.19 -1.67 29.68
CA ILE A 655 -13.09 -2.17 30.72
C ILE A 655 -14.12 -3.06 30.02
N VAL A 656 -14.10 -4.34 30.35
CA VAL A 656 -14.98 -5.35 29.75
C VAL A 656 -16.04 -5.76 30.77
N PRO A 657 -17.34 -5.50 30.53
CA PRO A 657 -18.40 -5.90 31.44
C PRO A 657 -18.68 -7.43 31.37
N THR A 658 -18.91 -8.02 32.50
CA THR A 658 -19.39 -9.41 32.63
C THR A 658 -20.92 -9.40 32.72
N ILE A 659 -21.57 -10.11 31.80
CA ILE A 659 -23.02 -10.18 31.70
C ILE A 659 -23.56 -11.54 32.12
N VAL A 660 -24.66 -11.53 32.84
CA VAL A 660 -25.39 -12.74 33.27
C VAL A 660 -26.85 -12.64 32.82
N LYS A 661 -27.41 -13.75 32.36
CA LYS A 661 -28.83 -13.83 32.02
C LYS A 661 -29.66 -13.73 33.31
N LYS A 662 -30.63 -12.86 33.38
CA LYS A 662 -31.57 -12.76 34.48
C LYS A 662 -32.37 -14.08 34.58
N SER A 663 -32.46 -14.65 35.75
CA SER A 663 -33.48 -15.69 36.04
C SER A 663 -34.87 -15.09 35.86
N LYS A 664 -35.79 -15.88 35.31
CA LYS A 664 -37.19 -15.42 35.13
C LYS A 664 -37.83 -15.18 36.48
#